data_d5bc10fcf15a49a8428f866c951363d8
#
_entry.id   d5bc10fcf15a49a8428f866c951363d8
#
_cell.length_a   1.000
_cell.length_b   1.000
_cell.length_c   1.000
_cell.angle_alpha   90.00
_cell.angle_beta   90.00
_cell.angle_gamma   90.00
#
_symmetry.space_group_name_H-M   'P 1'
#
loop_
_entity.id
_entity.type
_entity.pdbx_description
1 polymer ?
#
loop_
_entity_poly.entity_id
_entity_poly.type
_entity_poly.pdbx_seq_one_letter_code
_entity_poly.pdbx_strand_id
1 'polypeptide(L)'
;MKKTIIKCCYLAAVFIISLFIVSAVVNQGNTDMTMEMGSATFPIVHMYVGGEEVNSLHGYKEAMECSYQRDCITPLGLGRKVSIQVDKYGQEIEGITFEVRSIDGERLVENTKITVYEETEDVIRADFNVKDLIDADTEYMLVLLLENEWGQTIRYYTRIIQTENYFVEEKLDYVLDFHHRTFDKEAAKELTKYLESNADGDNTTFSKVTIHSSFHQVTWGDLKVSKLTEPHVTIKEMASQTGSLELDYMVSLQDGRMDGLYNVKEFYRVRYTPDRIYLLDFERTMKQVFDETGEVFANNKIELGITLEEDIQLMESDGGNVLAFTDGQRIFSYNGADNKLSTLFSFYDGNYEDERACWQKHGVKILDVDETGNVQFIVYGYMNRGKHEGEVGISVYYFNGLMNTVEELLYVPGNSSYEVLRAELEELAYINRAEAFFFMHDGTVYAVDLASRTCEAMVTGLREGSYKVSRSNRMIVWQTGDNLYNSKSLTLMNLNTKEKKEIKAGSGEYIAPLGFMDEDMIYGVARAEDVVRDNTGSIVFPMYRVRIQNENGEVLKDYTEPGIYVVGSEIQDNQINLFRLRKEEEGVNYVEVENDQIVNTKVESDGSNTLETVAVDTYGKIMQIAVKSSIEANTVKRLVPKEVLFEGGREIALQKEDAGIPRYYVYGKEGVEGIFADEGNAINKAYDLSGIVVDEKGAYVWIRGNRAVKNQIMAIKGAPITEEKNSLAVCLDTMLQYEGIMRNTEYMLNRGETIVEILEENLENARVLDLSGCSLDAILYYINKDIPVLACLNDGNAVLIIGFNELNTVLMDPLTGGVPFKKGMNDSTQMFAENGNRFITYMKE
;
A
#
# COMPACT_ATOMS: atom_id res chain seq x y z
N MET A 1 31.04 -64.48 40.87
CA MET A 1 30.12 -63.38 40.92
C MET A 1 30.69 -62.06 41.42
N LYS A 2 31.25 -61.93 42.65
CA LYS A 2 31.82 -60.60 43.15
C LYS A 2 32.86 -59.92 42.18
N LYS A 3 33.84 -60.74 41.67
CA LYS A 3 34.85 -60.18 40.72
C LYS A 3 34.25 -59.76 39.38
N THR A 4 33.20 -60.29 38.89
CA THR A 4 32.52 -59.96 37.63
C THR A 4 31.71 -58.68 37.81
N ILE A 5 31.01 -58.57 38.94
CA ILE A 5 30.24 -57.30 39.26
C ILE A 5 31.19 -56.08 39.40
N ILE A 6 32.35 -56.29 40.06
CA ILE A 6 33.37 -55.22 40.19
C ILE A 6 33.92 -54.82 38.82
N LYS A 7 34.15 -55.76 37.90
CA LYS A 7 34.56 -55.43 36.53
C LYS A 7 33.47 -54.68 35.74
N CYS A 8 32.19 -55.08 35.87
CA CYS A 8 31.10 -54.36 35.22
C CYS A 8 30.93 -52.93 35.77
N CYS A 9 31.02 -52.76 37.09
CA CYS A 9 30.98 -51.41 37.70
C CYS A 9 32.16 -50.55 37.29
N TYR A 10 33.34 -51.12 37.17
CA TYR A 10 34.52 -50.38 36.69
C TYR A 10 34.38 -49.96 35.22
N LEU A 11 33.95 -50.87 34.36
CA LEU A 11 33.68 -50.56 32.95
C LEU A 11 32.59 -49.50 32.78
N ALA A 12 31.53 -49.59 33.55
CA ALA A 12 30.47 -48.57 33.54
C ALA A 12 30.98 -47.21 34.03
N ALA A 13 31.79 -47.16 35.08
CA ALA A 13 32.41 -45.96 35.56
C ALA A 13 33.38 -45.33 34.54
N VAL A 14 34.24 -46.13 33.89
CA VAL A 14 35.11 -45.66 32.81
C VAL A 14 34.31 -45.15 31.61
N PHE A 15 33.25 -45.81 31.24
CA PHE A 15 32.36 -45.36 30.16
C PHE A 15 31.71 -44.03 30.49
N ILE A 16 31.15 -43.86 31.69
CA ILE A 16 30.54 -42.58 32.13
C ILE A 16 31.60 -41.48 32.18
N ILE A 17 32.78 -41.75 32.72
CA ILE A 17 33.87 -40.78 32.78
C ILE A 17 34.34 -40.38 31.35
N SER A 18 34.50 -41.34 30.45
CA SER A 18 34.85 -41.03 29.07
C SER A 18 33.78 -40.24 28.34
N LEU A 19 32.50 -40.51 28.63
CA LEU A 19 31.35 -39.74 28.08
C LEU A 19 31.38 -38.28 28.58
N PHE A 20 31.67 -38.04 29.86
CA PHE A 20 31.86 -36.71 30.42
C PHE A 20 33.09 -35.98 29.84
N ILE A 21 34.22 -36.67 29.65
CA ILE A 21 35.42 -36.07 29.07
C ILE A 21 35.18 -35.73 27.59
N VAL A 22 34.59 -36.65 26.83
CA VAL A 22 34.26 -36.40 25.42
C VAL A 22 33.24 -35.26 25.30
N SER A 23 32.21 -35.25 26.14
CA SER A 23 31.24 -34.17 26.21
C SER A 23 31.89 -32.81 26.56
N ALA A 24 32.82 -32.81 27.55
CA ALA A 24 33.54 -31.58 27.92
C ALA A 24 34.50 -31.09 26.82
N VAL A 25 35.14 -32.01 26.10
CA VAL A 25 36.06 -31.68 25.00
C VAL A 25 35.29 -31.23 23.74
N VAL A 26 34.18 -31.87 23.40
CA VAL A 26 33.31 -31.51 22.28
C VAL A 26 32.60 -30.19 22.54
N ASN A 27 32.23 -29.92 23.79
CA ASN A 27 31.60 -28.63 24.18
C ASN A 27 32.61 -27.57 24.62
N GLN A 28 33.89 -27.80 24.58
CA GLN A 28 34.94 -26.79 24.79
C GLN A 28 34.96 -25.85 23.58
N GLY A 29 34.28 -24.73 23.72
CA GLY A 29 34.16 -23.72 22.67
C GLY A 29 32.76 -23.56 22.09
N ASN A 30 31.77 -24.37 22.47
CA ASN A 30 30.37 -24.08 22.21
C ASN A 30 29.90 -22.99 23.19
N THR A 31 30.17 -21.75 22.86
CA THR A 31 29.35 -20.64 23.35
C THR A 31 27.99 -20.81 22.71
N ASP A 32 26.93 -20.70 23.54
CA ASP A 32 25.54 -20.62 23.01
C ASP A 32 25.46 -19.37 22.16
N MET A 33 25.49 -19.53 20.84
CA MET A 33 25.44 -18.43 19.86
C MET A 33 23.99 -18.07 19.54
N THR A 34 23.07 -18.20 20.49
CA THR A 34 21.68 -17.83 20.32
C THR A 34 21.22 -16.87 21.40
N MET A 35 20.27 -15.99 21.06
CA MET A 35 19.61 -15.06 21.97
C MET A 35 18.13 -14.95 21.69
N GLU A 36 17.38 -14.41 22.62
CA GLU A 36 16.01 -13.94 22.39
C GLU A 36 16.05 -12.53 21.78
N MET A 37 15.05 -12.18 20.96
CA MET A 37 14.92 -10.84 20.41
C MET A 37 14.83 -9.79 21.52
N GLY A 38 15.66 -8.75 21.45
CA GLY A 38 15.65 -7.64 22.42
C GLY A 38 14.32 -6.93 22.48
N SER A 39 13.95 -6.38 23.63
CA SER A 39 12.77 -5.53 23.77
C SER A 39 12.97 -4.20 23.07
N ALA A 40 11.86 -3.51 22.75
CA ALA A 40 11.89 -2.14 22.23
C ALA A 40 12.50 -1.18 23.25
N THR A 41 13.31 -0.24 22.78
CA THR A 41 14.05 0.70 23.62
C THR A 41 13.73 2.17 23.31
N PHE A 42 13.25 2.49 22.11
CA PHE A 42 13.05 3.89 21.70
C PHE A 42 11.86 4.53 22.42
N PRO A 43 11.96 5.82 22.78
CA PRO A 43 10.84 6.63 23.26
C PRO A 43 9.74 6.76 22.23
N ILE A 44 8.52 7.07 22.67
CA ILE A 44 7.40 7.47 21.82
C ILE A 44 7.15 8.96 22.01
N VAL A 45 6.76 9.65 20.96
CA VAL A 45 6.38 11.07 21.01
C VAL A 45 4.91 11.20 20.62
N HIS A 46 4.09 11.67 21.56
CA HIS A 46 2.67 11.95 21.33
C HIS A 46 2.49 13.44 21.01
N MET A 47 1.70 13.72 19.98
CA MET A 47 1.28 15.08 19.64
C MET A 47 -0.03 15.41 20.34
N TYR A 48 -0.29 16.69 20.64
CA TYR A 48 -1.54 17.16 21.24
C TYR A 48 -2.20 18.22 20.38
N VAL A 49 -3.50 18.07 20.14
CA VAL A 49 -4.34 19.03 19.42
C VAL A 49 -5.62 19.25 20.21
N GLY A 50 -5.94 20.51 20.54
CA GLY A 50 -7.13 20.84 21.36
C GLY A 50 -7.11 20.28 22.79
N GLY A 51 -5.99 19.74 23.24
CA GLY A 51 -5.85 19.08 24.54
C GLY A 51 -6.01 17.56 24.48
N GLU A 52 -6.41 17.02 23.35
CA GLU A 52 -6.50 15.57 23.08
C GLU A 52 -5.17 15.05 22.55
N GLU A 53 -4.80 13.83 22.96
CA GLU A 53 -3.64 13.12 22.48
C GLU A 53 -3.92 12.56 21.08
N VAL A 54 -3.02 12.84 20.15
CA VAL A 54 -3.11 12.38 18.77
C VAL A 54 -1.73 12.03 18.23
N ASN A 55 -1.66 11.25 17.17
CA ASN A 55 -0.45 10.99 16.39
C ASN A 55 0.72 10.50 17.27
N SER A 56 0.69 9.24 17.71
CA SER A 56 1.85 8.60 18.34
C SER A 56 2.96 8.41 17.29
N LEU A 57 4.09 9.10 17.49
CA LEU A 57 5.23 9.07 16.59
C LEU A 57 6.28 8.07 17.07
N HIS A 58 6.67 7.15 16.21
CA HIS A 58 7.73 6.19 16.47
C HIS A 58 9.09 6.70 15.99
N GLY A 59 10.16 6.31 16.68
CA GLY A 59 11.49 6.84 16.45
C GLY A 59 12.23 6.12 15.34
N TYR A 60 12.87 6.87 14.44
CA TYR A 60 13.73 6.33 13.39
C TYR A 60 15.21 6.59 13.73
N LYS A 61 16.02 5.56 13.59
CA LYS A 61 17.47 5.63 13.79
C LYS A 61 18.14 6.40 12.66
N GLU A 62 17.75 6.13 11.44
CA GLU A 62 18.27 6.78 10.24
C GLU A 62 17.34 7.89 9.73
N ALA A 63 17.86 8.76 8.86
CA ALA A 63 17.04 9.78 8.23
C ALA A 63 16.17 9.17 7.13
N MET A 64 14.87 9.46 7.20
CA MET A 64 13.88 8.99 6.23
C MET A 64 13.62 10.05 5.17
N GLU A 65 13.20 9.64 3.98
CA GLU A 65 12.73 10.55 2.95
C GLU A 65 11.38 11.16 3.37
N CYS A 66 11.33 12.49 3.51
CA CYS A 66 10.17 13.19 4.02
C CYS A 66 8.91 12.99 3.16
N SER A 67 9.07 12.89 1.83
CA SER A 67 7.98 12.71 0.87
C SER A 67 7.14 11.45 1.12
N TYR A 68 7.74 10.41 1.69
CA TYR A 68 7.05 9.15 2.02
C TYR A 68 6.49 9.11 3.45
N GLN A 69 6.82 10.09 4.30
CA GLN A 69 6.35 10.12 5.70
C GLN A 69 4.96 10.75 5.79
N ARG A 70 3.94 9.99 5.39
CA ARG A 70 2.54 10.45 5.33
C ARG A 70 1.62 9.79 6.36
N ASP A 71 2.17 9.17 7.38
CA ASP A 71 1.39 8.44 8.38
C ASP A 71 0.38 9.32 9.10
N CYS A 72 0.76 10.55 9.43
CA CYS A 72 -0.10 11.47 10.15
C CYS A 72 0.13 12.94 9.76
N ILE A 73 -0.82 13.79 10.14
CA ILE A 73 -0.71 15.24 10.08
C ILE A 73 -1.12 15.86 11.41
N THR A 74 -0.38 16.88 11.87
CA THR A 74 -0.68 17.65 13.07
C THR A 74 -1.08 19.09 12.68
N PRO A 75 -2.38 19.41 12.69
CA PRO A 75 -2.86 20.74 12.39
C PRO A 75 -2.44 21.74 13.47
N LEU A 76 -1.95 22.90 13.04
CA LEU A 76 -1.54 24.00 13.91
C LEU A 76 -2.52 25.15 13.79
N GLY A 77 -2.91 25.75 14.92
CA GLY A 77 -3.68 26.99 14.94
C GLY A 77 -2.84 28.20 14.50
N LEU A 78 -3.47 29.39 14.45
CA LEU A 78 -2.82 30.65 14.07
C LEU A 78 -1.55 30.98 14.87
N GLY A 79 -1.48 30.54 16.13
CA GLY A 79 -0.29 30.71 16.98
C GLY A 79 0.85 29.75 16.63
N ARG A 80 0.66 28.80 15.73
CA ARG A 80 1.64 27.77 15.34
C ARG A 80 2.25 27.02 16.54
N LYS A 81 1.44 26.86 17.61
CA LYS A 81 1.83 26.13 18.80
C LYS A 81 1.85 24.63 18.50
N VAL A 82 2.92 23.98 18.94
CA VAL A 82 3.08 22.53 18.97
C VAL A 82 3.19 22.12 20.44
N SER A 83 2.43 21.11 20.83
CA SER A 83 2.47 20.50 22.16
C SER A 83 2.80 19.03 22.01
N ILE A 84 3.83 18.56 22.74
CA ILE A 84 4.29 17.18 22.68
C ILE A 84 4.44 16.59 24.07
N GLN A 85 4.27 15.28 24.15
CA GLN A 85 4.69 14.45 25.29
C GLN A 85 5.65 13.38 24.77
N VAL A 86 6.77 13.18 25.44
CA VAL A 86 7.72 12.11 25.15
C VAL A 86 7.64 11.09 26.28
N ASP A 87 7.22 9.89 25.99
CA ASP A 87 7.24 8.77 26.91
C ASP A 87 8.60 8.08 26.79
N LYS A 88 9.41 8.19 27.86
CA LYS A 88 10.85 7.89 27.83
C LYS A 88 11.15 6.39 27.83
N TYR A 89 10.30 5.57 28.37
CA TYR A 89 10.51 4.12 28.54
C TYR A 89 11.87 3.77 29.15
N GLY A 90 12.32 4.58 30.10
CA GLY A 90 13.59 4.40 30.80
C GLY A 90 14.82 4.90 30.05
N GLN A 91 14.66 5.57 28.92
CA GLN A 91 15.74 6.26 28.22
C GLN A 91 16.01 7.66 28.84
N GLU A 92 17.27 8.03 28.95
CA GLU A 92 17.64 9.41 29.31
C GLU A 92 17.79 10.26 28.04
N ILE A 93 17.12 11.42 28.01
CA ILE A 93 17.12 12.35 26.88
C ILE A 93 17.92 13.60 27.23
N GLU A 94 19.03 13.81 26.51
CA GLU A 94 19.93 14.97 26.77
C GLU A 94 19.55 16.23 26.01
N GLY A 95 18.77 16.06 24.91
CA GLY A 95 18.38 17.20 24.09
C GLY A 95 17.20 16.92 23.16
N ILE A 96 16.41 17.97 22.94
CA ILE A 96 15.31 17.96 22.01
C ILE A 96 15.51 19.11 21.02
N THR A 97 15.50 18.81 19.74
CA THR A 97 15.56 19.78 18.65
C THR A 97 14.42 19.50 17.68
N PHE A 98 13.90 20.51 17.02
CA PHE A 98 12.98 20.29 15.91
C PHE A 98 13.46 20.98 14.64
N GLU A 99 13.14 20.38 13.52
CA GLU A 99 13.30 20.96 12.19
C GLU A 99 11.95 21.06 11.51
N VAL A 100 11.74 22.14 10.76
CA VAL A 100 10.64 22.28 9.82
C VAL A 100 11.22 22.27 8.43
N ARG A 101 10.76 21.37 7.58
CA ARG A 101 11.22 21.21 6.20
C ARG A 101 10.06 21.32 5.22
N SER A 102 10.37 21.62 3.96
CA SER A 102 9.42 21.39 2.87
C SER A 102 9.04 19.89 2.82
N ILE A 103 7.89 19.57 2.21
CA ILE A 103 7.37 18.19 2.21
C ILE A 103 8.29 17.21 1.48
N ASP A 104 9.07 17.68 0.49
CA ASP A 104 10.12 16.91 -0.18
C ASP A 104 11.42 16.75 0.65
N GLY A 105 11.51 17.44 1.79
CA GLY A 105 12.67 17.43 2.67
C GLY A 105 13.86 18.26 2.20
N GLU A 106 13.83 18.84 0.98
CA GLU A 106 14.98 19.54 0.40
C GLU A 106 15.27 20.87 1.11
N ARG A 107 14.23 21.65 1.43
CA ARG A 107 14.36 22.97 2.05
C ARG A 107 14.19 22.91 3.57
N LEU A 108 15.24 23.25 4.30
CA LEU A 108 15.16 23.50 5.75
C LEU A 108 14.59 24.91 5.99
N VAL A 109 13.42 24.99 6.60
CA VAL A 109 12.72 26.25 6.95
C VAL A 109 13.14 26.75 8.33
N GLU A 110 13.19 25.83 9.30
CA GLU A 110 13.56 26.14 10.68
C GLU A 110 14.33 24.96 11.29
N ASN A 111 15.30 25.29 12.18
CA ASN A 111 15.96 24.35 13.08
C ASN A 111 16.11 25.05 14.43
N THR A 112 15.51 24.51 15.48
CA THR A 112 15.48 25.16 16.80
C THR A 112 15.58 24.10 17.90
N LYS A 113 16.46 24.36 18.88
CA LYS A 113 16.58 23.55 20.09
C LYS A 113 15.50 23.95 21.10
N ILE A 114 14.78 22.98 21.62
CA ILE A 114 13.80 23.16 22.69
C ILE A 114 14.57 23.18 24.01
N THR A 115 14.50 24.30 24.76
CA THR A 115 15.26 24.50 26.01
C THR A 115 14.35 24.61 27.21
N VAL A 116 13.05 24.68 27.03
CA VAL A 116 12.05 24.81 28.08
C VAL A 116 11.06 23.64 27.94
N TYR A 117 11.09 22.76 28.91
CA TYR A 117 10.16 21.63 28.99
C TYR A 117 10.02 21.18 30.44
N GLU A 118 8.98 20.47 30.75
CA GLU A 118 8.75 19.80 32.01
C GLU A 118 9.21 18.35 31.90
N GLU A 119 10.02 17.88 32.83
CA GLU A 119 10.56 16.53 32.84
C GLU A 119 10.28 15.82 34.15
N THR A 120 9.84 14.58 34.05
CA THR A 120 9.70 13.61 35.13
C THR A 120 10.60 12.41 34.89
N GLU A 121 10.55 11.38 35.72
CA GLU A 121 11.27 10.13 35.55
C GLU A 121 10.86 9.44 34.22
N ASP A 122 9.56 9.43 33.91
CA ASP A 122 8.99 8.66 32.76
C ASP A 122 8.67 9.53 31.56
N VAL A 123 8.42 10.84 31.75
CA VAL A 123 7.79 11.69 30.72
C VAL A 123 8.44 13.06 30.62
N ILE A 124 8.60 13.56 29.38
CA ILE A 124 8.91 14.95 29.06
C ILE A 124 7.70 15.59 28.39
N ARG A 125 7.30 16.79 28.79
CA ARG A 125 6.30 17.64 28.17
C ARG A 125 6.88 18.95 27.68
N ALA A 126 6.64 19.29 26.43
CA ALA A 126 7.13 20.52 25.86
C ALA A 126 6.07 21.21 25.00
N ASP A 127 6.00 22.54 25.18
CA ASP A 127 5.22 23.45 24.33
C ASP A 127 6.20 24.39 23.63
N PHE A 128 6.06 24.49 22.31
CA PHE A 128 6.86 25.42 21.50
C PHE A 128 6.08 25.97 20.33
N ASN A 129 6.59 27.01 19.67
CA ASN A 129 5.95 27.60 18.51
C ASN A 129 6.88 27.51 17.30
N VAL A 130 6.34 27.10 16.16
CA VAL A 130 7.00 27.21 14.86
C VAL A 130 7.04 28.69 14.46
N LYS A 131 8.17 29.14 13.90
CA LYS A 131 8.34 30.54 13.45
C LYS A 131 7.38 30.85 12.30
N ASP A 132 7.16 32.16 12.10
CA ASP A 132 6.35 32.69 11.00
C ASP A 132 7.12 32.66 9.66
N LEU A 133 7.45 31.44 9.24
CA LEU A 133 8.20 31.12 8.02
C LEU A 133 7.49 30.04 7.18
N ILE A 134 6.31 29.62 7.64
CA ILE A 134 5.45 28.66 6.95
C ILE A 134 4.21 29.36 6.41
N ASP A 135 3.78 28.97 5.24
CA ASP A 135 2.57 29.51 4.61
C ASP A 135 1.32 28.79 5.15
N ALA A 136 0.23 29.54 5.31
CA ALA A 136 -1.05 28.96 5.69
C ALA A 136 -1.56 28.00 4.61
N ASP A 137 -2.30 26.98 5.05
CA ASP A 137 -2.88 25.94 4.18
C ASP A 137 -1.86 25.17 3.31
N THR A 138 -0.57 25.22 3.72
CA THR A 138 0.53 24.50 3.09
C THR A 138 1.13 23.50 4.07
N GLU A 139 1.34 22.28 3.60
CA GLU A 139 1.95 21.22 4.41
C GLU A 139 3.47 21.35 4.47
N TYR A 140 4.02 21.10 5.64
CA TYR A 140 5.45 21.01 5.93
C TYR A 140 5.72 19.75 6.73
N MET A 141 6.97 19.28 6.71
CA MET A 141 7.41 18.18 7.57
C MET A 141 8.01 18.75 8.85
N LEU A 142 7.47 18.36 9.99
CA LEU A 142 8.08 18.56 11.30
C LEU A 142 8.88 17.32 11.65
N VAL A 143 10.18 17.49 11.90
CA VAL A 143 11.07 16.42 12.37
C VAL A 143 11.52 16.76 13.78
N LEU A 144 11.13 15.91 14.74
CA LEU A 144 11.64 16.02 16.11
C LEU A 144 12.87 15.14 16.26
N LEU A 145 13.91 15.68 16.87
CA LEU A 145 15.21 15.04 17.06
C LEU A 145 15.45 14.90 18.56
N LEU A 146 15.45 13.68 19.07
CA LEU A 146 15.79 13.37 20.46
C LEU A 146 17.22 12.83 20.50
N GLU A 147 18.07 13.44 21.32
CA GLU A 147 19.43 12.98 21.57
C GLU A 147 19.45 12.22 22.90
N ASN A 148 19.84 10.95 22.87
CA ASN A 148 19.93 10.13 24.06
C ASN A 148 21.33 10.22 24.71
N GLU A 149 21.53 9.64 25.93
CA GLU A 149 22.75 9.64 26.67
C GLU A 149 23.98 9.03 25.95
N TRP A 150 23.75 8.25 24.91
CA TRP A 150 24.82 7.67 24.08
C TRP A 150 25.19 8.54 22.87
N GLY A 151 24.56 9.71 22.73
CA GLY A 151 24.75 10.62 21.60
C GLY A 151 24.11 10.13 20.31
N GLN A 152 23.18 9.20 20.38
CA GLN A 152 22.37 8.77 19.26
C GLN A 152 21.20 9.74 19.06
N THR A 153 20.98 10.16 17.83
CA THR A 153 19.84 10.99 17.46
C THR A 153 18.71 10.11 16.91
N ILE A 154 17.56 10.14 17.58
CA ILE A 154 16.32 9.46 17.16
C ILE A 154 15.41 10.50 16.52
N ARG A 155 14.83 10.17 15.35
CA ARG A 155 14.04 11.09 14.51
C ARG A 155 12.59 10.69 14.50
N TYR A 156 11.68 11.67 14.65
CA TYR A 156 10.24 11.48 14.64
C TYR A 156 9.62 12.42 13.61
N TYR A 157 8.70 11.93 12.81
CA TYR A 157 8.15 12.64 11.66
C TYR A 157 6.64 12.82 11.77
N THR A 158 6.16 14.04 11.54
CA THR A 158 4.75 14.33 11.33
C THR A 158 4.62 15.48 10.33
N ARG A 159 3.65 15.40 9.42
CA ARG A 159 3.28 16.57 8.63
C ARG A 159 2.63 17.61 9.54
N ILE A 160 2.85 18.88 9.26
CA ILE A 160 2.17 20.00 9.91
C ILE A 160 1.52 20.90 8.88
N ILE A 161 0.40 21.51 9.25
CA ILE A 161 -0.29 22.49 8.42
C ILE A 161 -0.85 23.59 9.33
N GLN A 162 -0.55 24.86 9.00
CA GLN A 162 -1.14 25.99 9.71
C GLN A 162 -2.53 26.29 9.18
N THR A 163 -3.54 26.26 10.06
CA THR A 163 -4.94 26.38 9.66
C THR A 163 -5.67 27.44 10.50
N GLU A 164 -6.65 28.12 9.90
CA GLU A 164 -7.51 29.05 10.64
C GLU A 164 -8.91 28.46 10.90
N ASN A 165 -9.50 27.78 9.93
CA ASN A 165 -10.90 27.37 9.96
C ASN A 165 -11.08 25.90 9.53
N TYR A 166 -10.28 25.00 10.09
CA TYR A 166 -10.37 23.57 9.77
C TYR A 166 -11.26 22.78 10.75
N PHE A 167 -11.73 23.43 11.82
CA PHE A 167 -12.66 22.80 12.78
C PHE A 167 -12.16 21.43 13.26
N VAL A 168 -10.88 21.39 13.67
CA VAL A 168 -10.17 20.15 13.99
C VAL A 168 -10.75 19.52 15.25
N GLU A 169 -10.96 20.33 16.30
CA GLU A 169 -11.51 19.88 17.57
C GLU A 169 -12.91 19.31 17.38
N GLU A 170 -13.77 19.99 16.63
CA GLU A 170 -15.15 19.54 16.39
C GLU A 170 -15.21 18.21 15.63
N LYS A 171 -14.27 18.00 14.65
CA LYS A 171 -14.19 16.73 13.90
C LYS A 171 -13.67 15.61 14.79
N LEU A 172 -12.66 15.89 15.63
CA LEU A 172 -12.09 14.95 16.58
C LEU A 172 -13.12 14.52 17.64
N ASP A 173 -13.79 15.49 18.26
CA ASP A 173 -14.85 15.24 19.24
C ASP A 173 -15.97 14.37 18.66
N TYR A 174 -16.37 14.65 17.42
CA TYR A 174 -17.40 13.85 16.74
C TYR A 174 -16.98 12.39 16.56
N VAL A 175 -15.74 12.14 16.13
CA VAL A 175 -15.21 10.78 15.92
C VAL A 175 -15.12 10.04 17.25
N LEU A 176 -14.60 10.65 18.29
CA LEU A 176 -14.49 10.06 19.62
C LEU A 176 -15.89 9.79 20.23
N ASP A 177 -16.85 10.71 20.09
CA ASP A 177 -18.23 10.51 20.54
C ASP A 177 -18.89 9.34 19.77
N PHE A 178 -18.69 9.26 18.43
CA PHE A 178 -19.20 8.14 17.65
C PHE A 178 -18.62 6.81 18.13
N HIS A 179 -17.29 6.72 18.29
CA HIS A 179 -16.59 5.56 18.81
C HIS A 179 -17.17 5.11 20.16
N HIS A 180 -17.23 6.01 21.13
CA HIS A 180 -17.73 5.68 22.48
C HIS A 180 -19.18 5.18 22.46
N ARG A 181 -20.04 5.77 21.65
CA ARG A 181 -21.45 5.34 21.54
C ARG A 181 -21.62 3.96 20.97
N THR A 182 -20.70 3.46 20.11
CA THR A 182 -20.81 2.11 19.56
C THR A 182 -20.83 1.03 20.65
N PHE A 183 -20.20 1.28 21.80
CA PHE A 183 -20.20 0.37 22.95
C PHE A 183 -21.46 0.45 23.85
N ASP A 184 -22.31 1.45 23.66
CA ASP A 184 -23.58 1.60 24.35
C ASP A 184 -24.75 1.59 23.35
N LYS A 185 -25.47 0.47 23.28
CA LYS A 185 -26.58 0.28 22.33
C LYS A 185 -27.69 1.30 22.44
N GLU A 186 -27.96 1.84 23.63
CA GLU A 186 -28.97 2.87 23.80
C GLU A 186 -28.49 4.24 23.30
N ALA A 187 -27.26 4.63 23.64
CA ALA A 187 -26.64 5.86 23.13
C ALA A 187 -26.41 5.80 21.62
N ALA A 188 -26.08 4.61 21.09
CA ALA A 188 -25.83 4.40 19.68
C ALA A 188 -27.07 4.55 18.79
N LYS A 189 -28.30 4.52 19.33
CA LYS A 189 -29.54 4.71 18.52
C LYS A 189 -29.53 6.00 17.72
N GLU A 190 -28.87 7.04 18.24
CA GLU A 190 -28.73 8.31 17.52
C GLU A 190 -27.75 8.24 16.34
N LEU A 191 -26.88 7.23 16.29
CA LEU A 191 -25.92 7.03 15.19
C LEU A 191 -26.61 6.55 13.91
N THR A 192 -27.78 5.95 14.01
CA THR A 192 -28.52 5.42 12.83
C THR A 192 -28.76 6.46 11.74
N LYS A 193 -28.86 7.74 12.10
CA LYS A 193 -29.02 8.84 11.13
C LYS A 193 -27.77 9.14 10.29
N TYR A 194 -26.61 8.57 10.65
CA TYR A 194 -25.34 8.74 9.96
C TYR A 194 -24.97 7.50 9.15
N LEU A 195 -25.59 6.35 9.41
CA LEU A 195 -25.33 5.09 8.71
C LEU A 195 -26.08 5.03 7.39
N GLU A 196 -25.45 4.48 6.37
CA GLU A 196 -25.98 4.27 5.03
C GLU A 196 -26.24 2.78 4.75
N SER A 197 -26.80 2.08 5.75
CA SER A 197 -27.00 0.62 5.70
C SER A 197 -27.72 0.19 4.43
N ASN A 198 -27.09 -0.66 3.63
CA ASN A 198 -27.61 -1.19 2.37
C ASN A 198 -27.06 -2.59 2.07
N ALA A 199 -27.21 -3.08 0.83
CA ALA A 199 -26.75 -4.42 0.43
C ALA A 199 -25.23 -4.56 0.27
N ASP A 200 -24.48 -3.46 0.25
CA ASP A 200 -23.01 -3.48 0.15
C ASP A 200 -22.35 -3.83 1.49
N GLY A 201 -23.09 -3.73 2.59
CA GLY A 201 -22.61 -4.13 3.92
C GLY A 201 -22.70 -5.65 4.15
N ASP A 202 -21.57 -6.33 4.37
CA ASP A 202 -21.58 -7.73 4.80
C ASP A 202 -21.96 -7.81 6.29
N ASN A 203 -23.22 -8.19 6.55
CA ASN A 203 -23.72 -8.34 7.92
C ASN A 203 -23.49 -9.75 8.51
N THR A 204 -22.65 -10.57 7.87
CA THR A 204 -22.32 -11.93 8.32
C THR A 204 -20.95 -12.03 8.99
N THR A 205 -20.23 -10.92 9.12
CA THR A 205 -18.90 -10.87 9.75
C THR A 205 -18.76 -9.69 10.70
N PHE A 206 -17.84 -9.80 11.66
CA PHE A 206 -17.34 -8.70 12.48
C PHE A 206 -15.88 -8.33 12.12
N SER A 207 -15.22 -9.12 11.26
CA SER A 207 -13.85 -8.81 10.83
C SER A 207 -13.76 -7.48 10.05
N LYS A 208 -14.85 -7.12 9.31
CA LYS A 208 -14.97 -5.84 8.59
C LYS A 208 -16.41 -5.31 8.67
N VAL A 209 -16.58 -4.15 9.28
CA VAL A 209 -17.85 -3.45 9.45
C VAL A 209 -17.70 -2.06 8.85
N THR A 210 -18.63 -1.66 7.96
CA THR A 210 -18.55 -0.41 7.22
C THR A 210 -19.77 0.49 7.50
N ILE A 211 -19.78 1.71 6.96
CA ILE A 211 -20.93 2.61 7.00
C ILE A 211 -22.20 1.98 6.41
N HIS A 212 -22.05 0.99 5.52
CA HIS A 212 -23.16 0.24 4.88
C HIS A 212 -23.66 -0.93 5.71
N SER A 213 -22.95 -1.31 6.76
CA SER A 213 -23.33 -2.40 7.66
C SER A 213 -24.56 -2.03 8.50
N SER A 214 -25.26 -3.05 9.02
CA SER A 214 -26.40 -2.85 9.89
C SER A 214 -26.02 -2.22 11.22
N PHE A 215 -26.98 -1.54 11.87
CA PHE A 215 -26.81 -1.03 13.23
C PHE A 215 -26.34 -2.12 14.21
N HIS A 216 -26.83 -3.36 14.05
CA HIS A 216 -26.41 -4.51 14.87
C HIS A 216 -24.91 -4.75 14.77
N GLN A 217 -24.32 -4.75 13.54
CA GLN A 217 -22.87 -4.92 13.36
C GLN A 217 -22.09 -3.74 13.90
N VAL A 218 -22.54 -2.50 13.64
CA VAL A 218 -21.86 -1.29 14.13
C VAL A 218 -21.81 -1.26 15.67
N THR A 219 -22.83 -1.77 16.35
CA THR A 219 -22.90 -1.83 17.81
C THR A 219 -22.49 -3.18 18.41
N TRP A 220 -21.56 -3.88 17.75
CA TRP A 220 -20.95 -5.13 18.21
C TRP A 220 -21.89 -6.35 18.32
N GLY A 221 -23.08 -6.27 17.77
CA GLY A 221 -24.02 -7.39 17.74
C GLY A 221 -24.29 -7.96 19.13
N ASP A 222 -24.16 -9.27 19.26
CA ASP A 222 -24.32 -9.99 20.55
C ASP A 222 -22.95 -10.32 21.20
N LEU A 223 -21.86 -9.80 20.64
CA LEU A 223 -20.52 -9.96 21.23
C LEU A 223 -20.42 -9.26 22.57
N LYS A 224 -19.78 -9.92 23.55
CA LYS A 224 -19.47 -9.33 24.86
C LYS A 224 -18.10 -8.67 24.83
N VAL A 225 -18.05 -7.51 24.19
CA VAL A 225 -16.84 -6.74 23.98
C VAL A 225 -16.51 -5.92 25.22
N SER A 226 -15.25 -6.00 25.67
CA SER A 226 -14.69 -5.15 26.70
C SER A 226 -13.47 -4.41 26.15
N LYS A 227 -13.49 -3.07 26.18
CA LYS A 227 -12.35 -2.24 25.80
C LYS A 227 -11.19 -2.45 26.77
N LEU A 228 -9.99 -2.71 26.27
CA LEU A 228 -8.78 -2.93 27.06
C LEU A 228 -7.87 -1.70 27.09
N THR A 229 -7.71 -1.04 25.94
CA THR A 229 -6.93 0.19 25.82
C THR A 229 -7.82 1.34 25.35
N GLU A 230 -7.45 2.59 25.70
CA GLU A 230 -8.03 3.76 25.06
C GLU A 230 -7.56 3.81 23.59
N PRO A 231 -8.36 4.37 22.66
CA PRO A 231 -7.96 4.44 21.27
C PRO A 231 -6.80 5.41 21.05
N HIS A 232 -5.75 4.95 20.36
CA HIS A 232 -4.74 5.83 19.78
C HIS A 232 -5.31 6.50 18.55
N VAL A 233 -5.39 7.83 18.57
CA VAL A 233 -5.98 8.61 17.48
C VAL A 233 -4.90 9.07 16.53
N THR A 234 -5.03 8.73 15.25
CA THR A 234 -4.16 9.22 14.18
C THR A 234 -4.94 10.11 13.23
N ILE A 235 -4.52 11.36 13.06
CA ILE A 235 -5.09 12.27 12.05
C ILE A 235 -4.37 11.99 10.73
N LYS A 236 -5.05 11.33 9.79
CA LYS A 236 -4.47 10.94 8.49
C LYS A 236 -4.43 12.12 7.51
N GLU A 237 -5.56 12.80 7.39
CA GLU A 237 -5.75 13.96 6.52
C GLU A 237 -6.66 15.00 7.20
N MET A 238 -6.34 16.28 7.03
CA MET A 238 -7.13 17.37 7.59
C MET A 238 -7.22 18.53 6.62
N ALA A 239 -8.43 18.95 6.35
CA ALA A 239 -8.71 20.08 5.46
C ALA A 239 -9.88 20.91 6.00
N SER A 240 -10.18 22.05 5.34
CA SER A 240 -11.21 22.98 5.83
C SER A 240 -12.57 22.32 6.06
N GLN A 241 -13.02 21.47 5.15
CA GLN A 241 -14.31 20.79 5.28
C GLN A 241 -14.18 19.35 5.78
N THR A 242 -13.24 18.57 5.23
CA THR A 242 -13.12 17.15 5.53
C THR A 242 -11.98 16.87 6.50
N GLY A 243 -12.06 15.71 7.16
CA GLY A 243 -10.97 15.12 7.93
C GLY A 243 -11.08 13.62 7.88
N SER A 244 -9.92 12.94 7.86
CA SER A 244 -9.80 11.49 7.97
C SER A 244 -9.01 11.15 9.22
N LEU A 245 -9.57 10.30 10.06
CA LEU A 245 -9.00 9.88 11.34
C LEU A 245 -9.00 8.35 11.42
N GLU A 246 -8.00 7.82 12.09
CA GLU A 246 -7.88 6.39 12.40
C GLU A 246 -7.76 6.21 13.90
N LEU A 247 -8.45 5.21 14.44
CA LEU A 247 -8.39 4.82 15.84
C LEU A 247 -7.91 3.38 15.93
N ASP A 248 -6.83 3.15 16.67
CA ASP A 248 -6.29 1.82 16.97
C ASP A 248 -6.43 1.51 18.44
N TYR A 249 -7.02 0.37 18.79
CA TYR A 249 -7.20 -0.04 20.18
C TYR A 249 -7.40 -1.55 20.29
N MET A 250 -7.32 -2.06 21.51
CA MET A 250 -7.56 -3.47 21.80
C MET A 250 -8.82 -3.69 22.60
N VAL A 251 -9.50 -4.79 22.25
CA VAL A 251 -10.66 -5.28 22.99
C VAL A 251 -10.45 -6.75 23.38
N SER A 252 -11.18 -7.19 24.40
CA SER A 252 -11.33 -8.62 24.75
C SER A 252 -12.77 -9.06 24.56
N LEU A 253 -12.94 -10.31 24.12
CA LEU A 253 -14.21 -11.02 24.19
C LEU A 253 -14.18 -11.97 25.38
N GLN A 254 -15.31 -12.09 26.08
CA GLN A 254 -15.50 -12.99 27.25
C GLN A 254 -16.80 -13.77 27.09
N ASP A 255 -16.80 -14.74 26.21
CA ASP A 255 -18.00 -15.53 25.87
C ASP A 255 -17.76 -17.06 25.83
N GLY A 256 -16.60 -17.49 26.31
CA GLY A 256 -16.25 -18.90 26.58
C GLY A 256 -15.69 -19.69 25.41
N ARG A 257 -16.02 -19.41 24.13
CA ARG A 257 -15.46 -20.11 22.98
C ARG A 257 -14.38 -19.29 22.27
N MET A 258 -14.63 -17.99 22.12
CA MET A 258 -13.75 -17.05 21.42
C MET A 258 -13.16 -16.04 22.40
N ASP A 259 -12.92 -16.49 23.65
CA ASP A 259 -12.22 -15.66 24.63
C ASP A 259 -10.83 -15.32 24.07
N GLY A 260 -10.47 -14.06 24.07
CA GLY A 260 -9.20 -13.62 23.52
C GLY A 260 -9.08 -12.13 23.35
N LEU A 261 -7.91 -11.75 22.86
CA LEU A 261 -7.57 -10.37 22.52
C LEU A 261 -7.84 -10.12 21.05
N TYR A 262 -8.27 -8.91 20.74
CA TYR A 262 -8.55 -8.48 19.37
C TYR A 262 -7.98 -7.11 19.14
N ASN A 263 -7.23 -6.95 18.04
CA ASN A 263 -6.84 -5.66 17.51
C ASN A 263 -8.04 -5.07 16.74
N VAL A 264 -8.38 -3.85 17.02
CA VAL A 264 -9.45 -3.12 16.34
C VAL A 264 -8.88 -1.84 15.77
N LYS A 265 -9.15 -1.64 14.49
CA LYS A 265 -8.84 -0.39 13.78
C LYS A 265 -10.14 0.20 13.25
N GLU A 266 -10.37 1.48 13.49
CA GLU A 266 -11.51 2.21 12.96
C GLU A 266 -11.01 3.37 12.10
N PHE A 267 -11.53 3.47 10.89
CA PHE A 267 -11.31 4.59 9.99
C PHE A 267 -12.57 5.44 9.90
N TYR A 268 -12.40 6.76 9.99
CA TYR A 268 -13.46 7.74 9.86
C TYR A 268 -13.10 8.80 8.83
N ARG A 269 -14.03 9.11 7.94
CA ARG A 269 -14.00 10.27 7.10
C ARG A 269 -15.21 11.13 7.37
N VAL A 270 -14.96 12.37 7.80
CA VAL A 270 -16.02 13.29 8.23
C VAL A 270 -15.98 14.59 7.44
N ARG A 271 -17.13 15.24 7.32
CA ARG A 271 -17.25 16.57 6.74
C ARG A 271 -17.98 17.50 7.69
N TYR A 272 -17.29 18.56 8.08
CA TYR A 272 -17.84 19.63 8.88
C TYR A 272 -18.66 20.60 8.01
N THR A 273 -19.82 21.00 8.50
CA THR A 273 -20.59 22.16 8.04
C THR A 273 -21.08 22.94 9.27
N PRO A 274 -21.41 24.24 9.15
CA PRO A 274 -21.93 25.01 10.28
C PRO A 274 -23.19 24.43 10.93
N ASP A 275 -23.97 23.66 10.17
CA ASP A 275 -25.24 23.08 10.66
C ASP A 275 -25.02 21.72 11.34
N ARG A 276 -24.08 20.91 10.85
CA ARG A 276 -23.79 19.57 11.40
C ARG A 276 -22.52 18.97 10.81
N ILE A 277 -22.02 17.92 11.45
CA ILE A 277 -20.98 17.04 10.88
C ILE A 277 -21.65 15.85 10.17
N TYR A 278 -21.14 15.51 8.98
CA TYR A 278 -21.54 14.33 8.20
C TYR A 278 -20.46 13.27 8.33
N LEU A 279 -20.88 12.04 8.56
CA LEU A 279 -20.02 10.87 8.36
C LEU A 279 -20.05 10.51 6.88
N LEU A 280 -18.91 10.59 6.21
CA LEU A 280 -18.79 10.28 4.78
C LEU A 280 -18.37 8.84 4.58
N ASP A 281 -17.59 8.30 5.52
CA ASP A 281 -17.12 6.92 5.50
C ASP A 281 -16.80 6.46 6.92
N PHE A 282 -17.06 5.21 7.18
CA PHE A 282 -16.72 4.50 8.40
C PHE A 282 -16.38 3.07 8.06
N GLU A 283 -15.24 2.62 8.59
CA GLU A 283 -14.84 1.23 8.49
C GLU A 283 -14.19 0.80 9.80
N ARG A 284 -14.57 -0.35 10.32
CA ARG A 284 -13.94 -0.99 11.47
C ARG A 284 -13.48 -2.38 11.08
N THR A 285 -12.19 -2.65 11.22
CA THR A 285 -11.62 -3.99 11.13
C THR A 285 -11.37 -4.53 12.54
N MET A 286 -11.60 -5.83 12.71
CA MET A 286 -11.39 -6.55 13.96
C MET A 286 -10.66 -7.84 13.68
N LYS A 287 -9.51 -8.05 14.31
CA LYS A 287 -8.64 -9.20 14.08
C LYS A 287 -8.26 -9.84 15.41
N GLN A 288 -8.52 -11.14 15.54
CA GLN A 288 -8.10 -11.87 16.73
C GLN A 288 -6.59 -11.95 16.79
N VAL A 289 -6.02 -11.74 17.96
CA VAL A 289 -4.62 -12.03 18.23
C VAL A 289 -4.52 -13.52 18.51
N PHE A 290 -3.98 -14.30 17.56
CA PHE A 290 -3.88 -15.74 17.69
C PHE A 290 -3.13 -16.14 18.98
N ASP A 291 -3.80 -16.89 19.85
CA ASP A 291 -3.24 -17.37 21.10
C ASP A 291 -2.78 -18.82 20.95
N GLU A 292 -1.49 -19.00 20.68
CA GLU A 292 -0.88 -20.32 20.56
C GLU A 292 -0.97 -21.17 21.83
N THR A 293 -1.28 -20.55 22.98
CA THR A 293 -1.43 -21.24 24.28
C THR A 293 -2.86 -21.70 24.54
N GLY A 294 -3.82 -21.16 23.80
CA GLY A 294 -5.26 -21.42 23.90
C GLY A 294 -5.71 -22.77 23.32
N GLU A 295 -7.00 -23.04 23.39
CA GLU A 295 -7.65 -24.24 22.83
C GLU A 295 -7.95 -24.08 21.32
N VAL A 296 -6.98 -23.57 20.55
CA VAL A 296 -7.11 -23.29 19.11
C VAL A 296 -7.07 -24.55 18.24
N PHE A 297 -6.70 -25.69 18.80
CA PHE A 297 -6.60 -26.97 18.10
C PHE A 297 -7.80 -27.85 18.38
N ALA A 298 -8.62 -28.12 17.39
CA ALA A 298 -9.77 -29.03 17.53
C ALA A 298 -10.09 -29.72 16.21
N ASN A 299 -10.39 -31.05 16.26
CA ASN A 299 -10.89 -31.80 15.11
C ASN A 299 -10.04 -31.64 13.82
N ASN A 300 -8.73 -31.71 13.94
CA ASN A 300 -7.77 -31.48 12.86
C ASN A 300 -7.84 -30.07 12.23
N LYS A 301 -8.15 -29.11 13.03
CA LYS A 301 -8.25 -27.70 12.62
C LYS A 301 -7.46 -26.82 13.56
N ILE A 302 -6.93 -25.73 13.01
CA ILE A 302 -6.33 -24.61 13.74
C ILE A 302 -7.31 -23.44 13.60
N GLU A 303 -7.94 -23.04 14.69
CA GLU A 303 -8.90 -21.94 14.71
C GLU A 303 -8.16 -20.60 14.81
N LEU A 304 -8.34 -19.73 13.81
CA LEU A 304 -7.75 -18.39 13.76
C LEU A 304 -8.74 -17.31 14.24
N GLY A 305 -10.02 -17.64 14.31
CA GLY A 305 -11.08 -16.78 14.83
C GLY A 305 -11.57 -15.69 13.88
N ILE A 306 -11.98 -14.56 14.43
CA ILE A 306 -12.44 -13.41 13.65
C ILE A 306 -11.21 -12.71 13.09
N THR A 307 -11.01 -12.81 11.77
CA THR A 307 -9.92 -12.16 11.05
C THR A 307 -10.28 -12.02 9.56
N LEU A 308 -9.50 -11.29 8.78
CA LEU A 308 -9.68 -11.16 7.34
C LEU A 308 -8.92 -12.28 6.62
N GLU A 309 -9.54 -12.87 5.59
CA GLU A 309 -8.90 -13.91 4.77
C GLU A 309 -7.63 -13.40 4.10
N GLU A 310 -7.64 -12.16 3.62
CA GLU A 310 -6.52 -11.48 2.95
C GLU A 310 -5.29 -11.27 3.84
N ASP A 311 -5.44 -11.32 5.17
CA ASP A 311 -4.32 -11.21 6.12
C ASP A 311 -3.61 -12.55 6.37
N ILE A 312 -4.17 -13.65 5.87
CA ILE A 312 -3.67 -14.98 6.14
C ILE A 312 -2.93 -15.51 4.91
N GLN A 313 -1.64 -15.65 5.01
CA GLN A 313 -0.88 -16.48 4.09
C GLN A 313 -0.83 -17.91 4.64
N LEU A 314 -1.08 -18.90 3.80
CA LEU A 314 -0.91 -20.32 4.12
C LEU A 314 -0.01 -20.94 3.07
N MET A 315 1.11 -21.51 3.49
CA MET A 315 2.04 -22.24 2.65
C MET A 315 2.36 -23.58 3.27
N GLU A 316 2.43 -24.63 2.45
CA GLU A 316 2.71 -26.00 2.92
C GLU A 316 3.88 -26.61 2.17
N SER A 317 4.54 -27.59 2.81
CA SER A 317 5.53 -28.45 2.15
C SER A 317 4.87 -29.35 1.09
N ASP A 318 5.66 -29.86 0.13
CA ASP A 318 5.17 -30.69 -0.98
C ASP A 318 4.24 -31.85 -0.54
N GLY A 319 4.51 -32.42 0.63
CA GLY A 319 3.70 -33.52 1.22
C GLY A 319 2.58 -33.06 2.15
N GLY A 320 2.48 -31.78 2.46
CA GLY A 320 1.50 -31.19 3.36
C GLY A 320 1.66 -31.55 4.83
N ASN A 321 2.83 -32.09 5.24
CA ASN A 321 3.10 -32.46 6.64
C ASN A 321 3.56 -31.25 7.48
N VAL A 322 4.11 -30.26 6.84
CA VAL A 322 4.52 -28.98 7.43
C VAL A 322 3.75 -27.88 6.76
N LEU A 323 3.20 -26.98 7.55
CA LEU A 323 2.56 -25.77 7.06
C LEU A 323 3.09 -24.56 7.83
N ALA A 324 3.19 -23.43 7.15
CA ALA A 324 3.44 -22.13 7.77
C ALA A 324 2.27 -21.19 7.42
N PHE A 325 1.90 -20.38 8.38
CA PHE A 325 0.80 -19.42 8.19
C PHE A 325 1.07 -18.11 8.93
N THR A 326 0.41 -17.05 8.48
CA THR A 326 0.46 -15.76 9.14
C THR A 326 -0.81 -15.51 9.96
N ASP A 327 -0.66 -14.72 11.02
CA ASP A 327 -1.72 -14.05 11.74
C ASP A 327 -1.33 -12.58 11.87
N GLY A 328 -1.87 -11.75 11.00
CA GLY A 328 -1.40 -10.37 10.84
C GLY A 328 0.11 -10.33 10.50
N GLN A 329 0.90 -9.67 11.34
CA GLN A 329 2.36 -9.52 11.17
C GLN A 329 3.17 -10.63 11.87
N ARG A 330 2.54 -11.73 12.32
CA ARG A 330 3.22 -12.86 12.97
C ARG A 330 3.25 -14.07 12.07
N ILE A 331 4.29 -14.88 12.20
CA ILE A 331 4.46 -16.11 11.43
C ILE A 331 4.53 -17.31 12.36
N PHE A 332 3.76 -18.33 12.02
CA PHE A 332 3.71 -19.61 12.72
C PHE A 332 4.02 -20.76 11.76
N SER A 333 4.59 -21.84 12.30
CA SER A 333 4.74 -23.09 11.56
C SER A 333 4.22 -24.25 12.40
N TYR A 334 3.40 -25.10 11.78
CA TYR A 334 2.93 -26.34 12.38
C TYR A 334 3.50 -27.56 11.63
N ASN A 335 4.21 -28.41 12.36
CA ASN A 335 4.74 -29.70 11.88
C ASN A 335 3.87 -30.82 12.40
N GLY A 336 3.07 -31.43 11.53
CA GLY A 336 2.14 -32.51 11.89
C GLY A 336 2.82 -33.81 12.31
N ALA A 337 4.03 -34.11 11.78
CA ALA A 337 4.77 -35.33 12.15
C ALA A 337 5.26 -35.29 13.61
N ASP A 338 5.65 -34.11 14.09
CA ASP A 338 6.15 -33.91 15.46
C ASP A 338 5.08 -33.34 16.41
N ASN A 339 3.87 -33.06 15.91
CA ASN A 339 2.79 -32.37 16.60
C ASN A 339 3.30 -31.06 17.29
N LYS A 340 3.97 -30.21 16.51
CA LYS A 340 4.73 -29.07 17.00
C LYS A 340 4.27 -27.78 16.31
N LEU A 341 3.91 -26.76 17.10
CA LEU A 341 3.70 -25.38 16.66
C LEU A 341 4.90 -24.51 17.09
N SER A 342 5.46 -23.76 16.16
CA SER A 342 6.54 -22.80 16.43
C SER A 342 6.12 -21.41 16.00
N THR A 343 6.32 -20.40 16.87
CA THR A 343 6.12 -18.98 16.54
C THR A 343 7.39 -18.45 15.90
N LEU A 344 7.49 -18.41 14.58
CA LEU A 344 8.73 -18.10 13.85
C LEU A 344 9.15 -16.67 13.99
N PHE A 345 8.18 -15.76 13.98
CA PHE A 345 8.43 -14.32 14.09
C PHE A 345 7.26 -13.59 14.73
N SER A 346 7.58 -12.63 15.62
CA SER A 346 6.63 -11.70 16.22
C SER A 346 7.37 -10.52 16.85
N PHE A 347 6.99 -9.29 16.51
CA PHE A 347 7.39 -8.13 17.32
C PHE A 347 6.52 -8.00 18.58
N TYR A 348 5.27 -8.44 18.53
CA TYR A 348 4.42 -8.52 19.70
C TYR A 348 5.00 -9.50 20.72
N ASP A 349 5.19 -9.05 21.96
CA ASP A 349 5.84 -9.83 23.01
C ASP A 349 4.88 -10.32 24.10
N GLY A 350 3.58 -10.12 23.89
CA GLY A 350 2.51 -10.48 24.83
C GLY A 350 2.05 -9.30 25.70
N ASN A 351 2.72 -8.15 25.63
CA ASN A 351 2.30 -6.93 26.33
C ASN A 351 1.51 -6.00 25.40
N TYR A 352 0.20 -6.02 25.50
CA TYR A 352 -0.67 -5.16 24.68
C TYR A 352 -0.70 -3.68 25.15
N GLU A 353 -0.11 -3.37 26.29
CA GLU A 353 0.02 -1.98 26.80
C GLU A 353 1.26 -1.29 26.22
N ASP A 354 2.21 -2.02 25.64
CA ASP A 354 3.38 -1.44 24.96
C ASP A 354 3.08 -1.18 23.49
N GLU A 355 2.71 0.06 23.14
CA GLU A 355 2.39 0.47 21.78
C GLU A 355 3.54 0.25 20.79
N ARG A 356 4.82 0.24 21.24
CA ARG A 356 5.99 0.01 20.42
C ARG A 356 5.99 -1.39 19.81
N ALA A 357 5.70 -2.40 20.62
CA ALA A 357 5.61 -3.80 20.17
C ALA A 357 4.36 -4.07 19.34
N CYS A 358 3.29 -3.31 19.58
CA CYS A 358 2.00 -3.45 18.89
C CYS A 358 1.92 -2.69 17.56
N TRP A 359 2.88 -1.82 17.25
CA TRP A 359 2.83 -0.98 16.05
C TRP A 359 2.92 -1.79 14.75
N GLN A 360 1.95 -1.56 13.85
CA GLN A 360 1.70 -2.41 12.68
C GLN A 360 2.29 -1.85 11.37
N LYS A 361 3.45 -1.17 11.43
CA LYS A 361 4.14 -0.63 10.24
C LYS A 361 5.24 -1.55 9.71
N HIS A 362 4.98 -2.84 9.77
CA HIS A 362 5.81 -3.87 9.15
C HIS A 362 4.92 -4.96 8.54
N GLY A 363 5.48 -5.69 7.62
CA GLY A 363 4.83 -6.83 6.98
C GLY A 363 5.71 -8.07 7.04
N VAL A 364 5.09 -9.21 6.84
CA VAL A 364 5.77 -10.50 6.77
C VAL A 364 5.30 -11.26 5.51
N LYS A 365 6.18 -12.05 4.89
CA LYS A 365 5.82 -12.90 3.75
C LYS A 365 6.56 -14.23 3.86
N ILE A 366 5.82 -15.33 3.80
CA ILE A 366 6.37 -16.68 3.75
C ILE A 366 6.81 -16.93 2.31
N LEU A 367 8.03 -17.44 2.10
CA LEU A 367 8.60 -17.62 0.77
C LEU A 367 8.80 -19.08 0.40
N ASP A 368 9.11 -19.96 1.39
CA ASP A 368 9.28 -21.39 1.16
C ASP A 368 9.09 -22.20 2.44
N VAL A 369 8.54 -23.42 2.31
CA VAL A 369 8.34 -24.37 3.40
C VAL A 369 8.79 -25.75 2.91
N ASP A 370 9.76 -26.38 3.59
CA ASP A 370 10.25 -27.70 3.23
C ASP A 370 9.71 -28.83 4.11
N GLU A 371 9.88 -30.08 3.63
CA GLU A 371 9.44 -31.28 4.36
C GLU A 371 10.21 -31.56 5.68
N THR A 372 11.34 -30.89 5.88
CA THR A 372 12.15 -31.04 7.11
C THR A 372 11.71 -30.07 8.20
N GLY A 373 10.76 -29.20 7.88
CA GLY A 373 10.21 -28.19 8.79
C GLY A 373 10.96 -26.88 8.79
N ASN A 374 11.82 -26.64 7.80
CA ASN A 374 12.46 -25.35 7.64
C ASN A 374 11.51 -24.40 6.88
N VAL A 375 11.61 -23.11 7.19
CA VAL A 375 10.80 -22.05 6.56
C VAL A 375 11.70 -20.87 6.21
N GLN A 376 11.56 -20.36 5.00
CA GLN A 376 12.16 -19.11 4.58
C GLN A 376 11.07 -18.02 4.52
N PHE A 377 11.36 -16.86 5.08
CA PHE A 377 10.43 -15.76 5.12
C PHE A 377 11.13 -14.41 5.14
N ILE A 378 10.41 -13.35 4.83
CA ILE A 378 10.88 -11.97 4.98
C ILE A 378 10.04 -11.22 5.99
N VAL A 379 10.71 -10.25 6.64
CA VAL A 379 10.09 -9.18 7.42
C VAL A 379 10.52 -7.87 6.78
N TYR A 380 9.59 -6.98 6.53
CA TYR A 380 9.88 -5.72 5.85
C TYR A 380 9.09 -4.55 6.44
N GLY A 381 9.61 -3.35 6.28
CA GLY A 381 9.05 -2.14 6.87
C GLY A 381 9.83 -1.71 8.10
N TYR A 382 9.12 -1.12 9.07
CA TYR A 382 9.72 -0.63 10.31
C TYR A 382 10.02 -1.77 11.27
N MET A 383 11.21 -1.79 11.83
CA MET A 383 11.65 -2.79 12.80
C MET A 383 11.38 -2.30 14.22
N ASN A 384 10.33 -2.83 14.84
CA ASN A 384 9.82 -2.35 16.13
C ASN A 384 10.80 -2.55 17.30
N ARG A 385 11.62 -3.60 17.23
CA ARG A 385 12.56 -3.97 18.28
C ARG A 385 13.67 -4.89 17.76
N GLY A 386 14.62 -5.21 18.60
CA GLY A 386 15.71 -6.12 18.26
C GLY A 386 16.88 -5.41 17.61
N LYS A 387 17.64 -6.13 16.78
CA LYS A 387 18.89 -5.66 16.18
C LYS A 387 18.74 -4.40 15.31
N HIS A 388 17.65 -4.32 14.59
CA HIS A 388 17.34 -3.25 13.62
C HIS A 388 16.30 -2.26 14.13
N GLU A 389 16.09 -2.18 15.45
CA GLU A 389 15.09 -1.26 16.02
C GLU A 389 15.23 0.16 15.45
N GLY A 390 14.11 0.72 15.00
CA GLY A 390 14.05 2.07 14.44
C GLY A 390 14.59 2.20 13.01
N GLU A 391 14.97 1.09 12.36
CA GLU A 391 15.33 1.07 10.96
C GLU A 391 14.12 0.63 10.10
N VAL A 392 14.13 1.01 8.83
CA VAL A 392 13.22 0.50 7.81
C VAL A 392 14.02 -0.31 6.81
N GLY A 393 13.52 -1.48 6.42
CA GLY A 393 14.24 -2.32 5.48
C GLY A 393 13.55 -3.65 5.22
N ILE A 394 14.30 -4.59 4.63
CA ILE A 394 13.86 -5.95 4.31
C ILE A 394 14.86 -6.92 4.96
N SER A 395 14.39 -7.73 5.92
CA SER A 395 15.16 -8.84 6.49
C SER A 395 14.71 -10.15 5.89
N VAL A 396 15.66 -10.97 5.45
CA VAL A 396 15.42 -12.34 4.98
C VAL A 396 15.84 -13.31 6.08
N TYR A 397 14.91 -14.16 6.50
CA TYR A 397 15.10 -15.10 7.58
C TYR A 397 15.00 -16.55 7.13
N TYR A 398 15.74 -17.41 7.80
CA TYR A 398 15.67 -18.86 7.69
C TYR A 398 15.39 -19.47 9.06
N PHE A 399 14.28 -20.17 9.17
CA PHE A 399 13.95 -20.98 10.35
C PHE A 399 14.43 -22.42 10.14
N ASN A 400 15.20 -22.93 11.08
CA ASN A 400 15.61 -24.32 11.14
C ASN A 400 14.68 -25.11 12.06
N GLY A 401 13.83 -25.95 11.46
CA GLY A 401 12.81 -26.71 12.20
C GLY A 401 13.37 -27.75 13.17
N LEU A 402 14.55 -28.32 12.89
CA LEU A 402 15.21 -29.29 13.76
C LEU A 402 15.85 -28.64 14.98
N MET A 403 16.58 -27.54 14.77
CA MET A 403 17.29 -26.80 15.82
C MET A 403 16.39 -25.84 16.60
N ASN A 404 15.22 -25.53 16.06
CA ASN A 404 14.32 -24.49 16.55
C ASN A 404 15.02 -23.15 16.71
N THR A 405 15.67 -22.70 15.64
CA THR A 405 16.39 -21.44 15.59
C THR A 405 16.01 -20.64 14.34
N VAL A 406 16.05 -19.30 14.46
CA VAL A 406 15.86 -18.38 13.35
C VAL A 406 17.18 -17.66 13.08
N GLU A 407 17.59 -17.63 11.83
CA GLU A 407 18.80 -16.92 11.39
C GLU A 407 18.43 -15.85 10.37
N GLU A 408 18.88 -14.60 10.62
CA GLU A 408 18.83 -13.55 9.62
C GLU A 408 19.93 -13.83 8.57
N LEU A 409 19.51 -14.08 7.33
CA LEU A 409 20.44 -14.34 6.23
C LEU A 409 21.00 -13.03 5.65
N LEU A 410 20.16 -12.00 5.59
CA LEU A 410 20.41 -10.75 4.88
C LEU A 410 19.51 -9.64 5.42
N TYR A 411 20.01 -8.40 5.43
CA TYR A 411 19.26 -7.18 5.67
C TYR A 411 19.53 -6.16 4.56
N VAL A 412 18.45 -5.60 3.99
CA VAL A 412 18.50 -4.51 3.00
C VAL A 412 17.90 -3.27 3.66
N PRO A 413 18.72 -2.29 4.08
CA PRO A 413 18.22 -1.04 4.66
C PRO A 413 17.53 -0.18 3.61
N GLY A 414 16.49 0.52 4.01
CA GLY A 414 15.69 1.44 3.20
C GLY A 414 15.41 2.76 3.92
N ASN A 415 14.93 3.75 3.17
CA ASN A 415 14.54 5.06 3.66
C ASN A 415 13.14 5.50 3.18
N SER A 416 12.41 4.59 2.52
CA SER A 416 11.00 4.76 2.13
C SER A 416 10.05 4.36 3.27
N SER A 417 8.75 4.57 3.10
CA SER A 417 7.77 4.10 4.08
C SER A 417 7.48 2.60 3.96
N TYR A 418 6.90 2.03 5.02
CA TYR A 418 6.40 0.65 5.01
C TYR A 418 5.40 0.40 3.87
N GLU A 419 4.49 1.35 3.65
CA GLU A 419 3.44 1.22 2.64
C GLU A 419 3.99 1.10 1.23
N VAL A 420 5.06 1.84 0.92
CA VAL A 420 5.75 1.75 -0.38
C VAL A 420 6.43 0.40 -0.51
N LEU A 421 7.17 -0.05 0.52
CA LEU A 421 7.81 -1.37 0.52
C LEU A 421 6.77 -2.49 0.39
N ARG A 422 5.62 -2.37 1.07
CA ARG A 422 4.53 -3.34 0.96
C ARG A 422 4.06 -3.47 -0.49
N ALA A 423 3.69 -2.36 -1.13
CA ALA A 423 3.19 -2.37 -2.50
C ALA A 423 4.19 -3.00 -3.49
N GLU A 424 5.49 -2.74 -3.33
CA GLU A 424 6.52 -3.28 -4.20
C GLU A 424 6.82 -4.77 -3.95
N LEU A 425 6.85 -5.21 -2.68
CA LEU A 425 7.14 -6.61 -2.32
C LEU A 425 5.94 -7.54 -2.52
N GLU A 426 4.72 -7.03 -2.49
CA GLU A 426 3.53 -7.76 -2.91
C GLU A 426 3.61 -8.13 -4.39
N GLU A 427 4.12 -7.23 -5.25
CA GLU A 427 4.33 -7.52 -6.68
C GLU A 427 5.36 -8.63 -6.89
N LEU A 428 6.51 -8.56 -6.22
CA LEU A 428 7.53 -9.59 -6.35
C LEU A 428 8.40 -9.71 -5.09
N ALA A 429 8.31 -10.88 -4.44
CA ALA A 429 9.30 -11.35 -3.47
C ALA A 429 9.33 -12.88 -3.51
N TYR A 430 10.45 -13.48 -3.93
CA TYR A 430 10.61 -14.91 -4.19
C TYR A 430 12.02 -15.40 -3.91
N ILE A 431 12.15 -16.58 -3.32
CA ILE A 431 13.43 -17.29 -3.19
C ILE A 431 13.39 -18.53 -4.07
N ASN A 432 14.41 -18.69 -4.91
CA ASN A 432 14.51 -19.85 -5.76
C ASN A 432 15.29 -21.01 -5.09
N ARG A 433 15.26 -22.19 -5.73
CA ARG A 433 15.98 -23.39 -5.24
C ARG A 433 17.49 -23.26 -5.16
N ALA A 434 18.07 -22.25 -5.78
CA ALA A 434 19.50 -21.93 -5.73
C ALA A 434 19.85 -20.88 -4.67
N GLU A 435 18.94 -20.64 -3.72
CA GLU A 435 19.09 -19.66 -2.63
C GLU A 435 19.34 -18.24 -3.14
N ALA A 436 18.72 -17.85 -4.25
CA ALA A 436 18.69 -16.46 -4.73
C ALA A 436 17.35 -15.82 -4.38
N PHE A 437 17.39 -14.70 -3.68
CA PHE A 437 16.24 -13.87 -3.35
C PHE A 437 16.00 -12.82 -4.43
N PHE A 438 14.81 -12.83 -5.01
CA PHE A 438 14.35 -11.87 -6.00
C PHE A 438 13.28 -10.97 -5.37
N PHE A 439 13.39 -9.68 -5.59
CA PHE A 439 12.37 -8.72 -5.13
C PHE A 439 12.31 -7.48 -6.02
N MET A 440 11.15 -6.84 -6.01
CA MET A 440 10.91 -5.57 -6.67
C MET A 440 11.22 -4.43 -5.70
N HIS A 441 11.98 -3.46 -6.15
CA HIS A 441 12.14 -2.18 -5.46
C HIS A 441 12.47 -1.09 -6.45
N ASP A 442 11.75 0.02 -6.36
CA ASP A 442 11.94 1.20 -7.21
C ASP A 442 11.92 0.89 -8.72
N GLY A 443 10.93 0.05 -9.16
CA GLY A 443 10.80 -0.40 -10.56
C GLY A 443 11.98 -1.21 -11.07
N THR A 444 12.80 -1.74 -10.16
CA THR A 444 13.94 -2.61 -10.46
C THR A 444 13.73 -3.97 -9.80
N VAL A 445 13.94 -5.03 -10.55
CA VAL A 445 14.03 -6.39 -9.99
C VAL A 445 15.47 -6.66 -9.60
N TYR A 446 15.68 -6.84 -8.31
CA TYR A 446 16.95 -7.25 -7.75
C TYR A 446 17.00 -8.76 -7.54
N ALA A 447 18.18 -9.35 -7.75
CA ALA A 447 18.51 -10.71 -7.37
C ALA A 447 19.67 -10.70 -6.38
N VAL A 448 19.47 -11.28 -5.22
CA VAL A 448 20.51 -11.41 -4.19
C VAL A 448 20.82 -12.88 -3.98
N ASP A 449 22.08 -13.25 -4.21
CA ASP A 449 22.58 -14.56 -3.82
C ASP A 449 22.81 -14.58 -2.30
N LEU A 450 22.08 -15.41 -1.58
CA LEU A 450 22.07 -15.42 -0.11
C LEU A 450 23.39 -15.96 0.48
N ALA A 451 24.11 -16.82 -0.26
CA ALA A 451 25.37 -17.39 0.20
C ALA A 451 26.54 -16.40 0.03
N SER A 452 26.69 -15.81 -1.14
CA SER A 452 27.74 -14.84 -1.44
C SER A 452 27.41 -13.42 -1.04
N ARG A 453 26.11 -13.12 -0.82
CA ARG A 453 25.56 -11.77 -0.53
C ARG A 453 25.87 -10.75 -1.65
N THR A 454 25.89 -11.22 -2.87
CA THR A 454 26.02 -10.35 -4.04
C THR A 454 24.65 -9.97 -4.56
N CYS A 455 24.43 -8.66 -4.81
CA CYS A 455 23.21 -8.11 -5.36
C CYS A 455 23.41 -7.71 -6.82
N GLU A 456 22.47 -8.08 -7.68
CA GLU A 456 22.46 -7.75 -9.10
C GLU A 456 21.08 -7.18 -9.47
N ALA A 457 21.07 -6.04 -10.18
CA ALA A 457 19.88 -5.52 -10.83
C ALA A 457 19.62 -6.33 -12.12
N MET A 458 18.55 -7.12 -12.13
CA MET A 458 18.21 -8.02 -13.25
C MET A 458 17.52 -7.31 -14.40
N VAL A 459 16.65 -6.36 -14.07
CA VAL A 459 15.94 -5.48 -15.00
C VAL A 459 15.55 -4.21 -14.26
N THR A 460 15.74 -3.07 -14.92
CA THR A 460 15.48 -1.73 -14.39
C THR A 460 14.43 -1.02 -15.26
N GLY A 461 13.85 0.05 -14.74
CA GLY A 461 12.91 0.89 -15.49
C GLY A 461 11.55 0.22 -15.74
N LEU A 462 11.17 -0.73 -14.90
CA LEU A 462 9.83 -1.30 -14.93
C LEU A 462 8.80 -0.27 -14.44
N ARG A 463 7.71 -0.17 -15.18
CA ARG A 463 6.57 0.68 -14.86
C ARG A 463 5.27 -0.10 -15.00
N GLU A 464 4.23 0.36 -14.35
CA GLU A 464 2.93 -0.26 -14.47
C GLU A 464 2.55 -0.47 -15.95
N GLY A 465 1.99 -1.64 -16.26
CA GLY A 465 1.64 -2.03 -17.63
C GLY A 465 2.80 -2.58 -18.47
N SER A 466 4.08 -2.31 -18.12
CA SER A 466 5.23 -2.84 -18.87
C SER A 466 5.62 -4.25 -18.48
N TYR A 467 5.18 -4.74 -17.35
CA TYR A 467 5.52 -6.06 -16.81
C TYR A 467 4.33 -6.75 -16.17
N LYS A 468 4.46 -8.05 -15.98
CA LYS A 468 3.55 -8.88 -15.17
C LYS A 468 4.35 -9.96 -14.45
N VAL A 469 3.88 -10.34 -13.25
CA VAL A 469 4.45 -11.41 -12.42
C VAL A 469 3.41 -12.49 -12.21
N SER A 470 3.80 -13.77 -12.21
CA SER A 470 2.89 -14.87 -11.89
C SER A 470 2.53 -14.87 -10.40
N ARG A 471 1.34 -15.39 -10.05
CA ARG A 471 0.86 -15.46 -8.66
C ARG A 471 1.85 -16.18 -7.72
N SER A 472 2.56 -17.19 -8.23
CA SER A 472 3.60 -17.92 -7.49
C SER A 472 4.92 -17.14 -7.34
N ASN A 473 5.05 -15.96 -7.98
CA ASN A 473 6.29 -15.22 -8.15
C ASN A 473 7.45 -15.99 -8.83
N ARG A 474 7.16 -17.09 -9.56
CA ARG A 474 8.19 -17.86 -10.29
C ARG A 474 8.50 -17.31 -11.67
N MET A 475 7.53 -16.64 -12.28
CA MET A 475 7.64 -16.11 -13.64
C MET A 475 7.44 -14.61 -13.65
N ILE A 476 8.27 -13.92 -14.43
CA ILE A 476 8.10 -12.50 -14.75
C ILE A 476 8.22 -12.30 -16.26
N VAL A 477 7.36 -11.46 -16.82
CA VAL A 477 7.44 -11.00 -18.20
C VAL A 477 7.46 -9.48 -18.25
N TRP A 478 8.29 -8.91 -19.12
CA TRP A 478 8.32 -7.46 -19.32
C TRP A 478 8.55 -7.12 -20.79
N GLN A 479 8.11 -5.92 -21.14
CA GLN A 479 8.34 -5.34 -22.47
C GLN A 479 9.78 -4.84 -22.60
N THR A 480 10.34 -4.98 -23.80
CA THR A 480 11.61 -4.34 -24.14
C THR A 480 11.34 -3.04 -24.88
N GLY A 481 11.93 -1.93 -24.41
CA GLY A 481 11.76 -0.58 -24.98
C GLY A 481 11.01 0.39 -24.06
N ASP A 482 11.10 1.68 -24.41
CA ASP A 482 10.66 2.77 -23.55
C ASP A 482 9.18 3.17 -23.72
N ASN A 483 8.44 2.51 -24.62
CA ASN A 483 7.05 2.83 -24.91
C ASN A 483 6.17 1.57 -24.80
N LEU A 484 5.14 1.63 -23.97
CA LEU A 484 4.20 0.54 -23.70
C LEU A 484 3.46 0.04 -24.94
N TYR A 485 3.24 0.93 -25.92
CA TYR A 485 2.32 0.70 -27.03
C TYR A 485 3.02 0.40 -28.36
N ASN A 486 4.34 0.33 -28.41
CA ASN A 486 5.10 0.00 -29.61
C ASN A 486 6.15 -1.10 -29.41
N SER A 487 6.04 -1.86 -28.34
CA SER A 487 6.98 -2.92 -28.02
C SER A 487 6.93 -4.03 -29.09
N LYS A 488 8.11 -4.44 -29.56
CA LYS A 488 8.30 -5.50 -30.56
C LYS A 488 8.74 -6.82 -29.97
N SER A 489 9.04 -6.83 -28.67
CA SER A 489 9.41 -8.06 -27.98
C SER A 489 9.05 -8.00 -26.50
N LEU A 490 8.76 -9.19 -25.94
CA LEU A 490 8.64 -9.44 -24.50
C LEU A 490 9.80 -10.32 -24.07
N THR A 491 10.31 -10.09 -22.89
CA THR A 491 11.23 -11.02 -22.25
C THR A 491 10.49 -11.73 -21.13
N LEU A 492 10.38 -13.04 -21.23
CA LEU A 492 9.87 -13.94 -20.20
C LEU A 492 11.05 -14.53 -19.43
N MET A 493 11.03 -14.49 -18.11
CA MET A 493 12.05 -15.06 -17.25
C MET A 493 11.44 -16.00 -16.22
N ASN A 494 12.00 -17.19 -16.13
CA ASN A 494 11.75 -18.10 -15.02
C ASN A 494 12.75 -17.81 -13.90
N LEU A 495 12.28 -17.31 -12.74
CA LEU A 495 13.13 -16.90 -11.62
C LEU A 495 13.77 -18.10 -10.91
N ASN A 496 13.15 -19.30 -11.03
CA ASN A 496 13.72 -20.51 -10.44
C ASN A 496 14.99 -20.97 -11.19
N THR A 497 14.95 -20.92 -12.53
CA THR A 497 16.10 -21.35 -13.37
C THR A 497 16.97 -20.22 -13.86
N LYS A 498 16.51 -18.95 -13.73
CA LYS A 498 17.10 -17.75 -14.33
C LYS A 498 17.12 -17.76 -15.86
N GLU A 499 16.40 -18.67 -16.49
CA GLU A 499 16.31 -18.71 -17.96
C GLU A 499 15.44 -17.58 -18.49
N LYS A 500 15.94 -16.90 -19.54
CA LYS A 500 15.23 -15.82 -20.24
C LYS A 500 14.84 -16.28 -21.63
N LYS A 501 13.61 -15.98 -22.04
CA LYS A 501 13.10 -16.21 -23.40
C LYS A 501 12.59 -14.91 -23.99
N GLU A 502 13.00 -14.61 -25.20
CA GLU A 502 12.48 -13.48 -25.96
C GLU A 502 11.33 -13.92 -26.87
N ILE A 503 10.18 -13.26 -26.77
CA ILE A 503 9.01 -13.44 -27.61
C ILE A 503 8.92 -12.22 -28.53
N LYS A 504 8.97 -12.43 -29.86
CA LYS A 504 8.97 -11.35 -30.85
C LYS A 504 7.62 -11.18 -31.50
N ALA A 505 7.21 -9.94 -31.71
CA ALA A 505 6.10 -9.60 -32.57
C ALA A 505 6.38 -9.94 -34.04
N GLY A 506 5.34 -10.17 -34.81
CA GLY A 506 5.43 -10.28 -36.24
C GLY A 506 5.78 -8.95 -36.92
N SER A 507 6.05 -9.02 -38.23
CA SER A 507 6.30 -7.79 -39.01
C SER A 507 5.05 -6.90 -39.02
N GLY A 508 5.16 -5.64 -38.59
CA GLY A 508 4.03 -4.71 -38.49
C GLY A 508 3.11 -4.97 -37.28
N GLU A 509 3.59 -5.70 -36.28
CA GLU A 509 2.86 -5.96 -35.03
C GLU A 509 3.58 -5.42 -33.82
N TYR A 510 2.81 -5.15 -32.77
CA TYR A 510 3.26 -4.82 -31.40
C TYR A 510 2.67 -5.82 -30.42
N ILE A 511 3.36 -6.03 -29.27
CA ILE A 511 2.93 -6.99 -28.25
C ILE A 511 2.97 -6.36 -26.86
N ALA A 512 2.01 -6.78 -26.01
CA ALA A 512 1.91 -6.32 -24.63
C ALA A 512 1.61 -7.51 -23.69
N PRO A 513 2.20 -7.55 -22.47
CA PRO A 513 1.88 -8.57 -21.48
C PRO A 513 0.52 -8.26 -20.85
N LEU A 514 -0.31 -9.29 -20.65
CA LEU A 514 -1.62 -9.16 -20.01
C LEU A 514 -1.63 -9.78 -18.61
N GLY A 515 -0.83 -10.82 -18.38
CA GLY A 515 -0.74 -11.51 -17.09
C GLY A 515 -0.30 -12.95 -17.19
N PHE A 516 -0.61 -13.71 -16.17
CA PHE A 516 -0.38 -15.14 -16.09
C PHE A 516 -1.63 -15.87 -15.62
N MET A 517 -1.84 -17.07 -16.14
CA MET A 517 -2.73 -18.07 -15.57
C MET A 517 -1.84 -19.22 -15.09
N ASP A 518 -1.72 -19.41 -13.79
CA ASP A 518 -0.64 -20.19 -13.17
C ASP A 518 0.74 -19.66 -13.63
N GLU A 519 1.51 -20.50 -14.31
CA GLU A 519 2.81 -20.13 -14.90
C GLU A 519 2.73 -19.85 -16.41
N ASP A 520 1.54 -19.95 -17.01
CA ASP A 520 1.31 -19.76 -18.44
C ASP A 520 1.10 -18.26 -18.72
N MET A 521 1.98 -17.67 -19.52
CA MET A 521 1.97 -16.25 -19.85
C MET A 521 0.83 -15.91 -20.83
N ILE A 522 0.12 -14.82 -20.55
CA ILE A 522 -0.92 -14.25 -21.40
C ILE A 522 -0.40 -12.95 -21.99
N TYR A 523 -0.47 -12.82 -23.32
CA TYR A 523 -0.07 -11.60 -24.00
C TYR A 523 -0.96 -11.28 -25.20
N GLY A 524 -1.08 -10.00 -25.50
CA GLY A 524 -1.83 -9.50 -26.63
C GLY A 524 -0.95 -9.07 -27.80
N VAL A 525 -1.51 -9.16 -29.00
CA VAL A 525 -0.86 -8.74 -30.26
C VAL A 525 -1.76 -7.72 -30.95
N ALA A 526 -1.24 -6.54 -31.23
CA ALA A 526 -1.89 -5.48 -31.99
C ALA A 526 -1.17 -5.25 -33.33
N ARG A 527 -1.92 -4.87 -34.38
CA ARG A 527 -1.29 -4.38 -35.61
C ARG A 527 -0.81 -2.96 -35.40
N ALA A 528 0.38 -2.63 -35.87
CA ALA A 528 0.93 -1.28 -35.71
C ALA A 528 0.02 -0.20 -36.35
N GLU A 529 -0.68 -0.53 -37.44
CA GLU A 529 -1.63 0.35 -38.12
C GLU A 529 -2.95 0.59 -37.36
N ASP A 530 -3.30 -0.31 -36.44
CA ASP A 530 -4.51 -0.21 -35.62
C ASP A 530 -4.25 0.54 -34.30
N VAL A 531 -2.99 0.66 -33.87
CA VAL A 531 -2.59 1.44 -32.71
C VAL A 531 -2.68 2.92 -33.07
N VAL A 532 -3.57 3.64 -32.45
CA VAL A 532 -3.91 5.04 -32.78
C VAL A 532 -3.50 5.92 -31.61
N ARG A 533 -2.81 6.99 -31.94
CA ARG A 533 -2.60 8.12 -31.03
C ARG A 533 -3.56 9.23 -31.44
N ASP A 534 -4.34 9.71 -30.49
CA ASP A 534 -5.24 10.85 -30.70
C ASP A 534 -4.52 12.18 -30.45
N ASN A 535 -5.26 13.29 -30.58
CA ASN A 535 -4.70 14.62 -30.40
C ASN A 535 -4.37 14.96 -28.93
N THR A 536 -4.78 14.12 -27.98
CA THR A 536 -4.43 14.28 -26.55
C THR A 536 -3.13 13.56 -26.18
N GLY A 537 -2.55 12.78 -27.11
CA GLY A 537 -1.42 11.91 -26.83
C GLY A 537 -1.81 10.51 -26.33
N SER A 538 -3.09 10.30 -26.01
CA SER A 538 -3.60 9.00 -25.54
C SER A 538 -3.53 7.94 -26.63
N ILE A 539 -3.16 6.72 -26.26
CA ILE A 539 -2.98 5.61 -27.19
C ILE A 539 -4.01 4.52 -26.92
N VAL A 540 -4.74 4.17 -27.98
CA VAL A 540 -5.60 2.96 -27.98
C VAL A 540 -4.76 1.81 -28.54
N PHE A 541 -4.63 0.72 -27.77
CA PHE A 541 -3.88 -0.48 -28.13
C PHE A 541 -4.83 -1.65 -28.39
N PRO A 542 -5.41 -1.77 -29.61
CA PRO A 542 -6.44 -2.75 -29.94
C PRO A 542 -5.80 -4.09 -30.36
N MET A 543 -5.77 -5.04 -29.44
CA MET A 543 -5.21 -6.37 -29.66
C MET A 543 -6.19 -7.22 -30.48
N TYR A 544 -5.83 -7.56 -31.70
CA TYR A 544 -6.65 -8.44 -32.56
C TYR A 544 -6.47 -9.92 -32.20
N ARG A 545 -5.50 -10.24 -31.34
CA ARG A 545 -5.14 -11.58 -30.92
C ARG A 545 -4.65 -11.58 -29.47
N VAL A 546 -5.11 -12.57 -28.69
CA VAL A 546 -4.61 -12.86 -27.35
C VAL A 546 -4.09 -14.29 -27.30
N ARG A 547 -2.87 -14.50 -26.79
CA ARG A 547 -2.22 -15.81 -26.71
C ARG A 547 -1.92 -16.19 -25.28
N ILE A 548 -2.10 -17.48 -25.00
CA ILE A 548 -1.63 -18.13 -23.78
C ILE A 548 -0.50 -19.06 -24.18
N GLN A 549 0.67 -18.91 -23.56
CA GLN A 549 1.89 -19.62 -23.89
C GLN A 549 2.57 -20.13 -22.62
N ASN A 550 2.96 -21.41 -22.60
CA ASN A 550 3.68 -22.00 -21.49
C ASN A 550 5.16 -21.58 -21.47
N GLU A 551 5.86 -21.94 -20.38
CA GLU A 551 7.30 -21.64 -20.20
C GLU A 551 8.17 -22.23 -21.32
N ASN A 552 7.74 -23.32 -21.98
CA ASN A 552 8.47 -23.96 -23.05
C ASN A 552 8.32 -23.24 -24.40
N GLY A 553 7.42 -22.25 -24.50
CA GLY A 553 7.14 -21.50 -25.72
C GLY A 553 6.04 -22.12 -26.57
N GLU A 554 5.32 -23.12 -26.06
CA GLU A 554 4.19 -23.75 -26.74
C GLU A 554 2.95 -22.88 -26.53
N VAL A 555 2.26 -22.56 -27.63
CA VAL A 555 1.01 -21.80 -27.59
C VAL A 555 -0.13 -22.74 -27.22
N LEU A 556 -0.70 -22.55 -26.04
CA LEU A 556 -1.80 -23.35 -25.50
C LEU A 556 -3.15 -22.87 -26.03
N LYS A 557 -3.30 -21.56 -26.22
CA LYS A 557 -4.52 -20.92 -26.73
C LYS A 557 -4.14 -19.75 -27.63
N ASP A 558 -4.84 -19.63 -28.76
CA ASP A 558 -4.77 -18.49 -29.68
C ASP A 558 -6.21 -17.97 -29.86
N TYR A 559 -6.52 -16.84 -29.18
CA TYR A 559 -7.85 -16.22 -29.27
C TYR A 559 -7.83 -15.13 -30.32
N THR A 560 -8.74 -15.21 -31.26
CA THR A 560 -8.95 -14.18 -32.31
C THR A 560 -10.38 -14.23 -32.78
N GLU A 561 -10.99 -13.06 -32.94
CA GLU A 561 -12.36 -12.93 -33.47
C GLU A 561 -12.39 -11.84 -34.56
N PRO A 562 -12.91 -12.10 -35.74
CA PRO A 562 -12.91 -11.14 -36.85
C PRO A 562 -13.67 -9.85 -36.51
N GLY A 563 -12.98 -8.69 -36.61
CA GLY A 563 -13.57 -7.37 -36.35
C GLY A 563 -13.72 -7.02 -34.87
N ILE A 564 -13.26 -7.89 -33.97
CA ILE A 564 -13.23 -7.66 -32.53
C ILE A 564 -11.79 -7.50 -32.06
N TYR A 565 -11.57 -6.60 -31.13
CA TYR A 565 -10.28 -6.28 -30.52
C TYR A 565 -10.38 -6.35 -29.00
N VAL A 566 -9.32 -6.82 -28.35
CA VAL A 566 -9.19 -6.82 -26.91
C VAL A 566 -8.35 -5.61 -26.49
N VAL A 567 -8.74 -4.90 -25.45
CA VAL A 567 -8.00 -3.74 -24.92
C VAL A 567 -7.47 -3.96 -23.50
N GLY A 568 -7.92 -5.02 -22.86
CA GLY A 568 -7.49 -5.39 -21.52
C GLY A 568 -8.05 -6.74 -21.12
N SER A 569 -7.56 -7.26 -20.00
CA SER A 569 -8.06 -8.49 -19.40
C SER A 569 -8.00 -8.42 -17.88
N GLU A 570 -8.92 -9.11 -17.24
CA GLU A 570 -8.92 -9.39 -15.82
C GLU A 570 -8.77 -10.90 -15.62
N ILE A 571 -7.83 -11.31 -14.80
CA ILE A 571 -7.53 -12.72 -14.55
C ILE A 571 -7.93 -13.03 -13.11
N GLN A 572 -8.89 -13.90 -12.95
CA GLN A 572 -9.38 -14.37 -11.65
C GLN A 572 -9.36 -15.90 -11.64
N ASP A 573 -8.56 -16.48 -10.76
CA ASP A 573 -8.39 -17.93 -10.61
C ASP A 573 -8.19 -18.63 -11.97
N ASN A 574 -9.17 -19.44 -12.40
CA ASN A 574 -9.13 -20.19 -13.67
C ASN A 574 -9.84 -19.49 -14.83
N GLN A 575 -10.10 -18.18 -14.72
CA GLN A 575 -10.86 -17.42 -15.72
C GLN A 575 -10.14 -16.15 -16.15
N ILE A 576 -10.14 -15.89 -17.45
CA ILE A 576 -9.67 -14.62 -18.04
C ILE A 576 -10.89 -13.94 -18.64
N ASN A 577 -11.27 -12.79 -18.11
CA ASN A 577 -12.26 -11.89 -18.67
C ASN A 577 -11.56 -10.97 -19.68
N LEU A 578 -12.06 -10.90 -20.92
CA LEU A 578 -11.51 -10.06 -21.98
C LEU A 578 -12.41 -8.85 -22.21
N PHE A 579 -11.85 -7.64 -22.08
CA PHE A 579 -12.53 -6.38 -22.40
C PHE A 579 -12.39 -6.12 -23.89
N ARG A 580 -13.53 -5.99 -24.60
CA ARG A 580 -13.56 -6.05 -26.06
C ARG A 580 -14.12 -4.78 -26.69
N LEU A 581 -13.54 -4.43 -27.85
CA LEU A 581 -13.99 -3.34 -28.71
C LEU A 581 -14.25 -3.85 -30.12
N ARG A 582 -15.08 -3.12 -30.86
CA ARG A 582 -15.27 -3.26 -32.30
C ARG A 582 -14.93 -1.94 -32.98
N LYS A 583 -14.19 -2.01 -34.09
CA LYS A 583 -13.91 -0.84 -34.93
C LYS A 583 -15.16 -0.44 -35.70
N GLU A 584 -15.52 0.82 -35.71
CA GLU A 584 -16.60 1.34 -36.56
C GLU A 584 -16.24 1.28 -38.03
N GLU A 585 -17.26 1.09 -38.90
CA GLU A 585 -17.05 0.97 -40.34
C GLU A 585 -16.52 2.27 -40.98
N GLU A 586 -16.87 3.43 -40.40
CA GLU A 586 -16.41 4.73 -40.86
C GLU A 586 -15.65 5.44 -39.73
N GLY A 587 -14.30 5.53 -39.83
CA GLY A 587 -13.47 6.28 -38.92
C GLY A 587 -12.40 5.49 -38.16
N VAL A 588 -11.82 6.14 -37.14
CA VAL A 588 -10.74 5.59 -36.27
C VAL A 588 -11.28 5.13 -34.93
N ASN A 589 -12.60 5.24 -34.72
CA ASN A 589 -13.24 5.01 -33.44
C ASN A 589 -13.48 3.53 -33.15
N TYR A 590 -13.41 3.19 -31.88
CA TYR A 590 -13.75 1.87 -31.34
C TYR A 590 -14.93 2.00 -30.38
N VAL A 591 -15.86 1.04 -30.42
CA VAL A 591 -17.01 0.97 -29.50
C VAL A 591 -16.93 -0.31 -28.69
N GLU A 592 -17.30 -0.22 -27.42
CA GLU A 592 -17.37 -1.36 -26.52
C GLU A 592 -18.40 -2.37 -26.98
N VAL A 593 -18.06 -3.65 -26.85
CA VAL A 593 -18.94 -4.78 -27.07
C VAL A 593 -18.92 -5.70 -25.86
N GLU A 594 -19.87 -6.67 -25.83
CA GLU A 594 -19.97 -7.62 -24.73
C GLU A 594 -18.62 -8.33 -24.48
N ASN A 595 -18.20 -8.41 -23.23
CA ASN A 595 -16.98 -9.07 -22.81
C ASN A 595 -17.03 -10.58 -23.09
N ASP A 596 -15.88 -11.21 -23.25
CA ASP A 596 -15.76 -12.65 -23.44
C ASP A 596 -14.86 -13.28 -22.40
N GLN A 597 -14.92 -14.59 -22.26
CA GLN A 597 -14.22 -15.30 -21.20
C GLN A 597 -13.42 -16.49 -21.75
N ILE A 598 -12.21 -16.66 -21.27
CA ILE A 598 -11.43 -17.88 -21.47
C ILE A 598 -11.35 -18.59 -20.11
N VAL A 599 -11.86 -19.82 -20.05
CA VAL A 599 -11.85 -20.62 -18.82
C VAL A 599 -10.81 -21.73 -18.94
N ASN A 600 -9.95 -21.87 -17.93
CA ASN A 600 -9.05 -23.00 -17.79
C ASN A 600 -9.81 -24.18 -17.16
N THR A 601 -9.72 -25.36 -17.76
CA THR A 601 -10.35 -26.58 -17.26
C THR A 601 -9.45 -27.39 -16.34
N LYS A 602 -8.21 -26.93 -16.06
CA LYS A 602 -7.38 -27.55 -15.04
C LYS A 602 -8.06 -27.39 -13.69
N VAL A 603 -8.31 -28.48 -13.02
CA VAL A 603 -8.69 -28.46 -11.62
C VAL A 603 -7.41 -28.19 -10.86
N GLU A 604 -7.32 -27.06 -10.17
CA GLU A 604 -6.28 -26.87 -9.16
C GLU A 604 -6.40 -28.02 -8.17
N SER A 605 -5.31 -28.71 -7.87
CA SER A 605 -5.28 -29.59 -6.72
C SER A 605 -5.26 -28.67 -5.50
N ASP A 606 -6.38 -28.60 -4.79
CA ASP A 606 -6.39 -27.99 -3.46
C ASP A 606 -5.22 -28.57 -2.67
N GLY A 607 -4.51 -27.69 -1.94
CA GLY A 607 -3.45 -28.11 -1.04
C GLY A 607 -3.97 -29.16 -0.07
N SER A 608 -3.06 -29.85 0.58
CA SER A 608 -3.44 -30.84 1.60
C SER A 608 -4.03 -30.20 2.85
N ASN A 609 -3.65 -28.92 3.09
CA ASN A 609 -4.15 -28.07 4.17
C ASN A 609 -4.88 -26.87 3.53
N THR A 610 -6.06 -26.56 4.01
CA THR A 610 -6.93 -25.54 3.40
C THR A 610 -7.38 -24.49 4.41
N LEU A 611 -7.44 -23.23 3.96
CA LEU A 611 -8.09 -22.16 4.71
C LEU A 611 -9.59 -22.26 4.52
N GLU A 612 -10.34 -22.24 5.60
CA GLU A 612 -11.80 -22.37 5.58
C GLU A 612 -12.47 -21.24 6.33
N THR A 613 -13.53 -20.71 5.77
CA THR A 613 -14.45 -19.75 6.43
C THR A 613 -15.64 -20.52 7.00
N VAL A 614 -15.92 -20.34 8.29
CA VAL A 614 -17.02 -21.01 9.00
C VAL A 614 -17.96 -19.97 9.60
N ALA A 615 -19.25 -20.13 9.36
CA ALA A 615 -20.27 -19.29 9.98
C ALA A 615 -20.63 -19.84 11.38
N VAL A 616 -20.63 -18.96 12.38
CA VAL A 616 -21.00 -19.23 13.76
C VAL A 616 -22.03 -18.17 14.21
N ASP A 617 -23.14 -18.63 14.80
CA ASP A 617 -24.31 -17.77 15.09
C ASP A 617 -23.96 -16.46 15.84
N THR A 618 -23.08 -16.52 16.84
CA THR A 618 -22.73 -15.35 17.67
C THR A 618 -21.61 -14.51 17.05
N TYR A 619 -20.65 -15.15 16.37
CA TYR A 619 -19.40 -14.50 15.94
C TYR A 619 -19.40 -14.14 14.46
N GLY A 620 -20.42 -14.57 13.72
CA GLY A 620 -20.45 -14.44 12.27
C GLY A 620 -19.45 -15.38 11.62
N LYS A 621 -18.74 -14.92 10.60
CA LYS A 621 -17.68 -15.67 9.93
C LYS A 621 -16.42 -15.67 10.78
N ILE A 622 -15.82 -16.86 10.95
CA ILE A 622 -14.51 -17.08 11.54
C ILE A 622 -13.63 -17.84 10.57
N MET A 623 -12.33 -17.69 10.69
CA MET A 623 -11.32 -18.37 9.86
C MET A 623 -10.70 -19.53 10.62
N GLN A 624 -10.40 -20.63 9.90
CA GLN A 624 -9.70 -21.78 10.42
C GLN A 624 -8.87 -22.47 9.33
N ILE A 625 -7.81 -23.16 9.71
CA ILE A 625 -7.03 -23.99 8.81
C ILE A 625 -7.41 -25.45 9.04
N ALA A 626 -7.92 -26.13 8.01
CA ALA A 626 -8.12 -27.57 8.03
C ALA A 626 -6.80 -28.26 7.70
N VAL A 627 -6.31 -29.08 8.62
CA VAL A 627 -5.00 -29.74 8.54
C VAL A 627 -5.15 -31.19 8.10
N LYS A 628 -4.35 -31.62 7.12
CA LYS A 628 -4.32 -32.99 6.60
C LYS A 628 -3.99 -34.03 7.68
N SER A 629 -3.02 -33.71 8.52
CA SER A 629 -2.56 -34.61 9.58
C SER A 629 -3.47 -34.59 10.80
N SER A 630 -3.56 -35.68 11.54
CA SER A 630 -4.29 -35.71 12.81
C SER A 630 -3.56 -34.84 13.85
N ILE A 631 -4.27 -33.88 14.43
CA ILE A 631 -3.76 -33.05 15.52
C ILE A 631 -4.10 -33.73 16.86
N GLU A 632 -3.07 -33.98 17.65
CA GLU A 632 -3.24 -34.36 19.04
C GLU A 632 -3.29 -33.11 19.93
N ALA A 633 -4.44 -32.44 19.98
CA ALA A 633 -4.63 -31.10 20.56
C ALA A 633 -4.01 -30.96 21.97
N ASN A 634 -4.14 -31.95 22.83
CA ASN A 634 -3.63 -31.91 24.22
C ASN A 634 -2.10 -32.05 24.33
N THR A 635 -1.42 -32.42 23.27
CA THR A 635 0.03 -32.72 23.28
C THR A 635 0.82 -31.90 22.29
N VAL A 636 0.21 -30.84 21.70
CA VAL A 636 0.90 -29.92 20.81
C VAL A 636 2.06 -29.26 21.57
N LYS A 637 3.26 -29.43 21.04
CA LYS A 637 4.46 -28.78 21.57
C LYS A 637 4.52 -27.35 21.03
N ARG A 638 4.56 -26.37 21.91
CA ARG A 638 4.63 -24.95 21.56
C ARG A 638 6.04 -24.46 21.79
N LEU A 639 6.65 -23.87 20.77
CA LEU A 639 8.05 -23.45 20.81
C LEU A 639 8.19 -22.03 20.26
N VAL A 640 9.07 -21.27 20.90
CA VAL A 640 9.59 -20.01 20.37
C VAL A 640 11.05 -20.24 20.00
N PRO A 641 11.47 -20.01 18.74
CA PRO A 641 12.85 -20.18 18.34
C PRO A 641 13.73 -19.06 18.91
N LYS A 642 15.01 -19.38 19.04
CA LYS A 642 16.04 -18.39 19.38
C LYS A 642 16.71 -17.88 18.12
N GLU A 643 17.07 -16.60 18.12
CA GLU A 643 17.86 -15.99 17.05
C GLU A 643 19.31 -16.46 17.10
N VAL A 644 19.86 -16.82 15.94
CA VAL A 644 21.27 -17.16 15.80
C VAL A 644 22.09 -15.90 15.75
N LEU A 645 23.07 -15.77 16.67
CA LEU A 645 24.08 -14.72 16.62
C LEU A 645 25.13 -15.04 15.55
N PHE A 646 25.51 -14.03 14.78
CA PHE A 646 26.54 -14.14 13.76
C PHE A 646 27.54 -12.98 13.85
N GLU A 647 28.78 -13.22 13.43
CA GLU A 647 29.81 -12.19 13.30
C GLU A 647 29.78 -11.60 11.88
N GLY A 648 29.97 -10.29 11.78
CA GLY A 648 30.04 -9.55 10.53
C GLY A 648 28.70 -8.97 10.05
N GLY A 649 28.76 -8.05 9.09
CA GLY A 649 27.56 -7.41 8.52
C GLY A 649 26.84 -8.33 7.55
N ARG A 650 25.52 -8.31 7.61
CA ARG A 650 24.62 -8.96 6.62
C ARG A 650 23.84 -7.92 5.82
N GLU A 651 24.23 -6.67 5.96
CA GLU A 651 23.61 -5.54 5.24
C GLU A 651 24.08 -5.49 3.79
N ILE A 652 23.16 -5.24 2.88
CA ILE A 652 23.43 -5.02 1.46
C ILE A 652 22.81 -3.68 1.08
N ALA A 653 23.64 -2.74 0.65
CA ALA A 653 23.17 -1.49 0.07
C ALA A 653 22.80 -1.71 -1.40
N LEU A 654 21.59 -1.30 -1.76
CA LEU A 654 21.14 -1.30 -3.14
C LEU A 654 21.79 -0.15 -3.92
N GLN A 655 22.21 -0.43 -5.13
CA GLN A 655 22.58 0.61 -6.08
C GLN A 655 21.30 1.11 -6.73
N LYS A 656 20.83 2.30 -6.34
CA LYS A 656 19.68 2.94 -6.97
C LYS A 656 20.09 3.44 -8.36
N GLU A 657 19.39 2.98 -9.38
CA GLU A 657 19.44 3.55 -10.73
C GLU A 657 18.16 4.34 -10.94
N ASP A 658 18.28 5.67 -11.05
CA ASP A 658 17.15 6.52 -11.40
C ASP A 658 16.78 6.30 -12.86
N ALA A 659 15.66 5.67 -13.10
CA ALA A 659 15.14 5.42 -14.45
C ALA A 659 14.46 6.65 -15.07
N GLY A 660 14.30 7.75 -14.33
CA GLY A 660 13.62 8.98 -14.79
C GLY A 660 12.13 8.79 -15.13
N ILE A 661 11.49 7.75 -14.60
CA ILE A 661 10.06 7.47 -14.80
C ILE A 661 9.28 8.12 -13.67
N PRO A 662 8.32 9.03 -13.98
CA PRO A 662 7.50 9.65 -12.93
C PRO A 662 6.68 8.60 -12.18
N ARG A 663 6.47 8.83 -10.89
CA ARG A 663 5.70 7.95 -10.03
C ARG A 663 4.62 8.71 -9.28
N TYR A 664 3.44 8.15 -9.32
CA TYR A 664 2.26 8.66 -8.64
C TYR A 664 1.80 7.63 -7.62
N TYR A 665 1.83 8.02 -6.36
CA TYR A 665 1.42 7.16 -5.23
C TYR A 665 -0.02 7.46 -4.88
N VAL A 666 -0.85 6.43 -4.92
CA VAL A 666 -2.25 6.51 -4.53
C VAL A 666 -2.37 6.09 -3.07
N TYR A 667 -2.79 7.00 -2.22
CA TYR A 667 -3.08 6.72 -0.81
C TYR A 667 -4.58 6.57 -0.61
N GLY A 668 -4.96 5.42 -0.05
CA GLY A 668 -6.31 5.11 0.41
C GLY A 668 -6.41 5.06 1.94
N LYS A 669 -7.32 4.25 2.46
CA LYS A 669 -7.52 4.05 3.90
C LYS A 669 -6.35 3.32 4.56
N GLU A 670 -5.78 2.33 3.89
CA GLU A 670 -4.73 1.44 4.40
C GLU A 670 -3.31 1.87 4.00
N GLY A 671 -3.14 3.11 3.54
CA GLY A 671 -1.87 3.64 3.05
C GLY A 671 -1.75 3.59 1.54
N VAL A 672 -0.59 3.19 0.99
CA VAL A 672 -0.35 3.10 -0.46
C VAL A 672 -1.12 1.92 -1.05
N GLU A 673 -2.06 2.24 -1.96
CA GLU A 673 -2.94 1.30 -2.67
C GLU A 673 -2.51 1.05 -4.12
N GLY A 674 -1.44 1.69 -4.55
CA GLY A 674 -0.85 1.51 -5.86
C GLY A 674 0.17 2.58 -6.21
N ILE A 675 1.11 2.22 -7.09
CA ILE A 675 2.17 3.08 -7.63
C ILE A 675 2.02 3.10 -9.15
N PHE A 676 1.76 4.27 -9.72
CA PHE A 676 1.42 4.44 -11.13
C PHE A 676 2.47 5.30 -11.83
N ALA A 677 2.68 5.04 -13.12
CA ALA A 677 3.48 5.90 -13.99
C ALA A 677 2.62 6.90 -14.79
N ASP A 678 1.29 6.71 -14.75
CA ASP A 678 0.29 7.51 -15.47
C ASP A 678 -0.65 8.19 -14.47
N GLU A 679 -0.76 9.50 -14.55
CA GLU A 679 -1.56 10.30 -13.62
C GLU A 679 -3.07 10.05 -13.75
N GLY A 680 -3.57 9.79 -14.94
CA GLY A 680 -4.99 9.52 -15.15
C GLY A 680 -5.42 8.23 -14.47
N ASN A 681 -4.63 7.17 -14.59
CA ASN A 681 -4.87 5.89 -13.89
C ASN A 681 -4.77 6.04 -12.38
N ALA A 682 -3.77 6.80 -11.90
CA ALA A 682 -3.61 7.10 -10.48
C ALA A 682 -4.84 7.85 -9.91
N ILE A 683 -5.32 8.86 -10.63
CA ILE A 683 -6.49 9.65 -10.21
C ILE A 683 -7.77 8.80 -10.22
N ASN A 684 -7.97 7.97 -11.23
CA ASN A 684 -9.13 7.07 -11.27
C ASN A 684 -9.13 6.10 -10.09
N LYS A 685 -8.00 5.47 -9.80
CA LYS A 685 -7.84 4.60 -8.62
C LYS A 685 -8.13 5.36 -7.32
N ALA A 686 -7.55 6.55 -7.16
CA ALA A 686 -7.78 7.39 -5.99
C ALA A 686 -9.25 7.87 -5.89
N TYR A 687 -9.90 8.14 -7.04
CA TYR A 687 -11.31 8.52 -7.09
C TYR A 687 -12.21 7.43 -6.53
N ASP A 688 -11.99 6.18 -6.93
CA ASP A 688 -12.77 5.02 -6.48
C ASP A 688 -12.55 4.74 -4.97
N LEU A 689 -11.31 4.87 -4.50
CA LEU A 689 -10.94 4.68 -3.09
C LEU A 689 -11.27 5.88 -2.20
N SER A 690 -11.78 6.97 -2.76
CA SER A 690 -11.93 8.25 -2.05
C SER A 690 -10.60 8.77 -1.45
N GLY A 691 -9.50 8.46 -2.10
CA GLY A 691 -8.13 8.71 -1.67
C GLY A 691 -7.51 9.99 -2.22
N ILE A 692 -6.18 10.00 -2.25
CA ILE A 692 -5.35 11.08 -2.77
C ILE A 692 -4.27 10.54 -3.70
N VAL A 693 -3.75 11.40 -4.59
CA VAL A 693 -2.58 11.12 -5.42
C VAL A 693 -1.48 12.10 -5.07
N VAL A 694 -0.30 11.58 -4.77
CA VAL A 694 0.91 12.40 -4.60
C VAL A 694 2.01 11.92 -5.55
N ASP A 695 2.92 12.82 -5.90
CA ASP A 695 4.10 12.47 -6.67
C ASP A 695 5.26 12.02 -5.77
N GLU A 696 6.40 11.70 -6.36
CA GLU A 696 7.62 11.26 -5.68
C GLU A 696 8.22 12.32 -4.72
N LYS A 697 7.88 13.61 -4.92
CA LYS A 697 8.27 14.70 -4.02
C LYS A 697 7.27 14.92 -2.88
N GLY A 698 6.19 14.13 -2.82
CA GLY A 698 5.13 14.23 -1.83
C GLY A 698 4.12 15.35 -2.11
N ALA A 699 4.20 16.01 -3.28
CA ALA A 699 3.25 17.04 -3.67
C ALA A 699 1.91 16.43 -4.12
N TYR A 700 0.82 17.08 -3.74
CA TYR A 700 -0.51 16.62 -4.14
C TYR A 700 -0.76 16.85 -5.63
N VAL A 701 -0.93 15.78 -6.36
CA VAL A 701 -1.42 15.78 -7.75
C VAL A 701 -2.94 15.87 -7.77
N TRP A 702 -3.62 15.15 -6.87
CA TRP A 702 -5.07 15.15 -6.80
C TRP A 702 -5.58 14.73 -5.41
N ILE A 703 -6.73 15.29 -5.00
CA ILE A 703 -7.37 15.01 -3.71
C ILE A 703 -8.86 14.83 -3.90
N ARG A 704 -9.43 13.76 -3.33
CA ARG A 704 -10.87 13.56 -3.24
C ARG A 704 -11.47 14.46 -2.15
N GLY A 705 -12.35 15.35 -2.52
CA GLY A 705 -13.04 16.23 -1.57
C GLY A 705 -12.49 17.65 -1.52
N ASN A 706 -12.95 18.45 -0.57
CA ASN A 706 -12.59 19.87 -0.36
C ASN A 706 -12.81 20.79 -1.57
N ARG A 707 -13.68 20.38 -2.50
CA ARG A 707 -14.06 21.23 -3.62
C ARG A 707 -15.07 22.28 -3.16
N ALA A 708 -14.85 23.53 -3.55
CA ALA A 708 -15.82 24.60 -3.35
C ALA A 708 -17.16 24.26 -4.01
N VAL A 709 -18.25 24.79 -3.51
CA VAL A 709 -19.59 24.62 -4.10
C VAL A 709 -19.65 25.20 -5.52
N LYS A 710 -18.84 26.20 -5.79
CA LYS A 710 -18.70 26.84 -7.10
C LYS A 710 -17.34 27.50 -7.25
N ASN A 711 -16.80 27.47 -8.45
CA ASN A 711 -15.67 28.27 -8.86
C ASN A 711 -15.79 28.67 -10.34
N GLN A 712 -15.22 29.79 -10.72
CA GLN A 712 -15.11 30.23 -12.11
C GLN A 712 -13.88 31.09 -12.30
N ILE A 713 -13.03 30.72 -13.25
CA ILE A 713 -11.81 31.43 -13.62
C ILE A 713 -12.17 32.66 -14.46
N MET A 714 -12.43 33.80 -13.80
CA MET A 714 -12.91 35.02 -14.44
C MET A 714 -11.86 35.71 -15.33
N ALA A 715 -10.58 35.36 -15.14
CA ALA A 715 -9.48 35.99 -15.89
C ALA A 715 -9.39 35.49 -17.35
N ILE A 716 -9.99 34.32 -17.63
CA ILE A 716 -9.97 33.76 -18.99
C ILE A 716 -10.91 34.53 -19.89
N LYS A 717 -10.32 35.06 -20.96
CA LYS A 717 -11.03 35.74 -22.04
C LYS A 717 -11.06 34.83 -23.25
N GLY A 718 -12.22 34.31 -23.55
CA GLY A 718 -12.38 33.43 -24.71
C GLY A 718 -12.30 34.19 -26.04
N ALA A 719 -11.98 33.47 -27.08
CA ALA A 719 -11.89 33.94 -28.45
C ALA A 719 -12.66 32.99 -29.40
N PRO A 720 -13.21 33.52 -30.53
CA PRO A 720 -13.81 32.68 -31.55
C PRO A 720 -12.73 32.04 -32.43
N ILE A 721 -13.12 31.01 -33.17
CA ILE A 721 -12.32 30.46 -34.29
C ILE A 721 -12.08 31.53 -35.36
N THR A 722 -11.02 31.34 -36.14
CA THR A 722 -10.70 32.19 -37.30
C THR A 722 -10.46 31.28 -38.52
N GLU A 723 -10.29 31.90 -39.70
CA GLU A 723 -9.90 31.14 -40.92
C GLU A 723 -8.53 30.47 -40.75
N GLU A 724 -7.68 30.96 -39.85
CA GLU A 724 -6.31 30.49 -39.62
C GLU A 724 -6.18 29.65 -38.35
N LYS A 725 -7.19 29.57 -37.48
CA LYS A 725 -7.12 28.88 -36.19
C LYS A 725 -8.40 28.10 -35.91
N ASN A 726 -8.23 26.78 -35.72
CA ASN A 726 -9.30 25.87 -35.30
C ASN A 726 -9.61 26.01 -33.79
N SER A 727 -10.64 25.33 -33.31
CA SER A 727 -11.08 25.39 -31.91
C SER A 727 -10.01 24.93 -30.91
N LEU A 728 -9.23 23.89 -31.25
CA LEU A 728 -8.17 23.38 -30.43
C LEU A 728 -7.05 24.40 -30.24
N ALA A 729 -6.57 25.00 -31.32
CA ALA A 729 -5.53 26.02 -31.24
C ALA A 729 -5.98 27.28 -30.48
N VAL A 730 -7.24 27.68 -30.62
CA VAL A 730 -7.79 28.81 -29.85
C VAL A 730 -7.87 28.46 -28.35
N CYS A 731 -8.24 27.25 -27.99
CA CYS A 731 -8.24 26.81 -26.60
C CYS A 731 -6.82 26.79 -26.00
N LEU A 732 -5.84 26.23 -26.71
CA LEU A 732 -4.43 26.21 -26.27
C LEU A 732 -3.84 27.61 -26.14
N ASP A 733 -4.06 28.47 -27.14
CA ASP A 733 -3.65 29.89 -27.08
C ASP A 733 -4.26 30.58 -25.85
N THR A 734 -5.53 30.29 -25.54
CA THR A 734 -6.23 30.85 -24.37
C THR A 734 -5.65 30.38 -23.05
N MET A 735 -5.28 29.08 -22.96
CA MET A 735 -4.61 28.54 -21.77
C MET A 735 -3.23 29.18 -21.56
N LEU A 736 -2.41 29.26 -22.62
CA LEU A 736 -1.09 29.88 -22.54
C LEU A 736 -1.19 31.37 -22.24
N GLN A 737 -2.16 32.07 -22.83
CA GLN A 737 -2.39 33.48 -22.57
C GLN A 737 -2.82 33.74 -21.11
N TYR A 738 -3.56 32.85 -20.52
CA TYR A 738 -3.92 32.92 -19.11
C TYR A 738 -2.67 32.91 -18.21
N GLU A 739 -1.65 32.14 -18.58
CA GLU A 739 -0.32 32.12 -17.92
C GLU A 739 0.63 33.24 -18.42
N GLY A 740 0.12 34.20 -19.22
CA GLY A 740 0.90 35.33 -19.72
C GLY A 740 1.78 35.01 -20.92
N ILE A 741 1.59 33.88 -21.55
CA ILE A 741 2.42 33.36 -22.67
C ILE A 741 1.64 33.54 -23.98
N MET A 742 2.26 34.17 -24.96
CA MET A 742 1.66 34.34 -26.29
C MET A 742 2.37 33.46 -27.30
N ARG A 743 1.64 32.56 -27.91
CA ARG A 743 2.13 31.62 -28.94
C ARG A 743 1.11 31.48 -30.08
N ASN A 744 1.55 30.86 -31.16
CA ASN A 744 0.69 30.43 -32.26
C ASN A 744 0.65 28.91 -32.28
N THR A 745 -0.23 28.34 -31.48
CA THR A 745 -0.32 26.90 -31.31
C THR A 745 -0.85 26.18 -32.56
N GLU A 746 -1.62 26.84 -33.44
CA GLU A 746 -2.00 26.29 -34.75
C GLU A 746 -0.77 25.92 -35.60
N TYR A 747 0.27 26.80 -35.60
CA TYR A 747 1.51 26.49 -36.31
C TYR A 747 2.24 25.29 -35.72
N MET A 748 2.23 25.13 -34.39
CA MET A 748 2.86 24.02 -33.70
C MET A 748 2.12 22.70 -33.99
N LEU A 749 0.79 22.69 -33.89
CA LEU A 749 -0.05 21.54 -34.25
C LEU A 749 0.15 21.10 -35.71
N ASN A 750 0.25 22.06 -36.64
CA ASN A 750 0.51 21.79 -38.06
C ASN A 750 1.92 21.21 -38.34
N ARG A 751 2.86 21.36 -37.41
CA ARG A 751 4.17 20.68 -37.46
C ARG A 751 4.11 19.25 -36.91
N GLY A 752 2.98 18.84 -36.34
CA GLY A 752 2.76 17.52 -35.77
C GLY A 752 3.09 17.42 -34.29
N GLU A 753 3.28 18.57 -33.58
CA GLU A 753 3.44 18.60 -32.13
C GLU A 753 2.10 18.24 -31.46
N THR A 754 2.15 17.42 -30.41
CA THR A 754 0.97 17.04 -29.62
C THR A 754 0.60 18.16 -28.64
N ILE A 755 -0.60 18.11 -28.07
CA ILE A 755 -1.06 19.06 -27.06
C ILE A 755 -0.13 19.07 -25.86
N VAL A 756 0.28 17.88 -25.40
CA VAL A 756 1.17 17.73 -24.24
C VAL A 756 2.52 18.40 -24.53
N GLU A 757 3.16 18.08 -25.65
CA GLU A 757 4.43 18.67 -26.06
C GLU A 757 4.34 20.20 -26.15
N ILE A 758 3.26 20.74 -26.74
CA ILE A 758 3.05 22.21 -26.84
C ILE A 758 2.96 22.83 -25.45
N LEU A 759 2.25 22.22 -24.50
CA LEU A 759 2.12 22.78 -23.16
C LEU A 759 3.42 22.65 -22.36
N GLU A 760 4.09 21.50 -22.42
CA GLU A 760 5.38 21.26 -21.73
C GLU A 760 6.48 22.20 -22.20
N GLU A 761 6.60 22.45 -23.52
CA GLU A 761 7.60 23.36 -24.07
C GLU A 761 7.38 24.83 -23.70
N ASN A 762 6.16 25.20 -23.34
CA ASN A 762 5.81 26.63 -23.15
C ASN A 762 5.47 27.01 -21.72
N LEU A 763 5.07 26.07 -20.85
CA LEU A 763 4.76 26.33 -19.44
C LEU A 763 6.01 26.10 -18.59
N GLU A 764 6.63 27.17 -18.11
CA GLU A 764 7.75 27.11 -17.18
C GLU A 764 7.22 26.77 -15.77
N ASN A 765 7.89 25.87 -15.04
CA ASN A 765 7.53 25.45 -13.68
C ASN A 765 6.10 24.89 -13.55
N ALA A 766 5.66 24.17 -14.56
CA ALA A 766 4.38 23.47 -14.54
C ALA A 766 4.54 22.07 -15.13
N ARG A 767 3.85 21.11 -14.55
CA ARG A 767 3.73 19.74 -15.06
C ARG A 767 2.44 19.63 -15.84
N VAL A 768 2.50 19.17 -17.07
CA VAL A 768 1.31 18.86 -17.87
C VAL A 768 0.76 17.50 -17.47
N LEU A 769 -0.55 17.40 -17.40
CA LEU A 769 -1.26 16.18 -16.97
C LEU A 769 -2.23 15.76 -18.07
N ASP A 770 -2.07 14.52 -18.54
CA ASP A 770 -3.06 13.84 -19.39
C ASP A 770 -4.07 13.11 -18.51
N LEU A 771 -5.27 13.65 -18.41
CA LEU A 771 -6.36 13.15 -17.59
C LEU A 771 -7.41 12.40 -18.42
N SER A 772 -7.02 11.91 -19.59
CA SER A 772 -7.92 11.14 -20.45
C SER A 772 -8.42 9.90 -19.73
N GLY A 773 -9.75 9.66 -19.79
CA GLY A 773 -10.43 8.60 -19.05
C GLY A 773 -10.85 8.95 -17.62
N CYS A 774 -10.45 10.10 -17.09
CA CYS A 774 -10.96 10.57 -15.80
C CYS A 774 -12.39 11.08 -15.92
N SER A 775 -13.18 10.97 -14.85
CA SER A 775 -14.52 11.54 -14.81
C SER A 775 -14.51 13.08 -14.79
N LEU A 776 -15.58 13.72 -15.31
CA LEU A 776 -15.74 15.17 -15.19
C LEU A 776 -15.62 15.62 -13.73
N ASP A 777 -16.20 14.88 -12.79
CA ASP A 777 -16.15 15.21 -11.36
C ASP A 777 -14.70 15.25 -10.84
N ALA A 778 -13.86 14.32 -11.27
CA ALA A 778 -12.44 14.27 -10.89
C ALA A 778 -11.68 15.50 -11.38
N ILE A 779 -11.85 15.89 -12.63
CA ILE A 779 -11.10 17.02 -13.21
C ILE A 779 -11.51 18.39 -12.67
N LEU A 780 -12.70 18.52 -12.09
CA LEU A 780 -13.13 19.78 -11.45
C LEU A 780 -12.24 20.18 -10.26
N TYR A 781 -11.42 19.26 -9.75
CA TYR A 781 -10.37 19.56 -8.78
C TYR A 781 -9.44 20.66 -9.28
N TYR A 782 -9.02 20.61 -10.55
CA TYR A 782 -8.11 21.60 -11.13
C TYR A 782 -8.81 22.95 -11.33
N ILE A 783 -10.05 22.94 -11.76
CA ILE A 783 -10.86 24.19 -11.85
C ILE A 783 -11.00 24.84 -10.48
N ASN A 784 -11.13 24.05 -9.40
CA ASN A 784 -11.15 24.57 -8.03
C ASN A 784 -9.82 25.22 -7.60
N LYS A 785 -8.73 24.91 -8.27
CA LYS A 785 -7.38 25.47 -8.10
C LYS A 785 -7.10 26.63 -9.08
N ASP A 786 -8.13 27.16 -9.76
CA ASP A 786 -8.03 28.19 -10.80
C ASP A 786 -7.18 27.77 -12.02
N ILE A 787 -7.14 26.49 -12.33
CA ILE A 787 -6.43 25.92 -13.49
C ILE A 787 -7.47 25.45 -14.51
N PRO A 788 -7.44 25.97 -15.76
CA PRO A 788 -8.38 25.55 -16.80
C PRO A 788 -8.10 24.14 -17.29
N VAL A 789 -9.15 23.41 -17.67
CA VAL A 789 -9.03 22.09 -18.26
C VAL A 789 -9.48 22.10 -19.72
N LEU A 790 -8.60 21.66 -20.61
CA LEU A 790 -8.90 21.43 -22.02
C LEU A 790 -9.67 20.13 -22.15
N ALA A 791 -10.80 20.16 -22.84
CA ALA A 791 -11.56 18.96 -23.21
C ALA A 791 -11.58 18.82 -24.74
N CYS A 792 -11.04 17.70 -25.24
CA CYS A 792 -11.04 17.35 -26.66
C CYS A 792 -12.30 16.56 -27.03
N LEU A 793 -12.85 16.85 -28.22
CA LEU A 793 -14.05 16.20 -28.74
C LEU A 793 -13.71 15.30 -29.91
N ASN A 794 -14.53 14.29 -30.16
CA ASN A 794 -14.30 13.27 -31.22
C ASN A 794 -14.26 13.82 -32.65
N ASP A 795 -14.85 15.00 -32.89
CA ASP A 795 -14.86 15.69 -34.17
C ASP A 795 -13.59 16.55 -34.43
N GLY A 796 -12.59 16.44 -33.55
CA GLY A 796 -11.34 17.20 -33.59
C GLY A 796 -11.47 18.64 -33.06
N ASN A 797 -12.60 18.99 -32.47
CA ASN A 797 -12.81 20.26 -31.79
C ASN A 797 -12.42 20.15 -30.31
N ALA A 798 -12.31 21.31 -29.66
CA ALA A 798 -12.00 21.39 -28.26
C ALA A 798 -12.77 22.54 -27.57
N VAL A 799 -13.00 22.38 -26.27
CA VAL A 799 -13.59 23.38 -25.40
C VAL A 799 -12.74 23.51 -24.12
N LEU A 800 -12.76 24.67 -23.49
CA LEU A 800 -12.17 24.85 -22.16
C LEU A 800 -13.24 24.80 -21.08
N ILE A 801 -13.00 24.00 -20.06
CA ILE A 801 -13.77 24.00 -18.81
C ILE A 801 -13.10 25.03 -17.90
N ILE A 802 -13.83 26.10 -17.55
CA ILE A 802 -13.31 27.25 -16.81
C ILE A 802 -14.09 27.56 -15.54
N GLY A 803 -15.11 26.76 -15.21
CA GLY A 803 -15.90 26.95 -14.01
C GLY A 803 -16.92 25.87 -13.80
N PHE A 804 -17.47 25.84 -12.57
CA PHE A 804 -18.55 24.95 -12.18
C PHE A 804 -19.37 25.54 -11.03
N ASN A 805 -20.55 24.97 -10.84
CA ASN A 805 -21.35 25.01 -9.61
C ASN A 805 -22.07 23.65 -9.46
N GLU A 806 -22.90 23.50 -8.45
CA GLU A 806 -23.65 22.24 -8.19
C GLU A 806 -24.49 21.74 -9.39
N LEU A 807 -24.98 22.65 -10.23
CA LEU A 807 -25.92 22.32 -11.30
C LEU A 807 -25.30 22.41 -12.70
N ASN A 808 -24.19 23.13 -12.87
CA ASN A 808 -23.65 23.46 -14.18
C ASN A 808 -22.13 23.50 -14.20
N THR A 809 -21.55 23.18 -15.36
CA THR A 809 -20.22 23.61 -15.77
C THR A 809 -20.27 24.96 -16.48
N VAL A 810 -19.15 25.67 -16.51
CA VAL A 810 -18.93 26.87 -17.33
C VAL A 810 -17.91 26.52 -18.41
N LEU A 811 -18.34 26.56 -19.64
CA LEU A 811 -17.54 26.21 -20.81
C LEU A 811 -17.22 27.42 -21.66
N MET A 812 -16.03 27.49 -22.22
CA MET A 812 -15.65 28.38 -23.29
C MET A 812 -15.48 27.56 -24.58
N ASP A 813 -16.35 27.82 -25.55
CA ASP A 813 -16.36 27.12 -26.84
C ASP A 813 -16.05 28.11 -27.98
N PRO A 814 -14.88 27.98 -28.62
CA PRO A 814 -14.51 28.88 -29.73
C PRO A 814 -15.48 28.81 -30.93
N LEU A 815 -16.14 27.65 -31.15
CA LEU A 815 -17.11 27.50 -32.24
C LEU A 815 -18.37 28.34 -32.06
N THR A 816 -18.75 28.58 -30.79
CA THR A 816 -19.91 29.42 -30.44
C THR A 816 -19.54 30.87 -30.15
N GLY A 817 -18.34 31.29 -30.57
CA GLY A 817 -17.87 32.67 -30.44
C GLY A 817 -16.96 32.90 -29.23
N GLY A 818 -16.58 31.87 -28.50
CA GLY A 818 -15.65 31.97 -27.36
C GLY A 818 -16.23 32.61 -26.10
N VAL A 819 -17.51 32.97 -26.08
CA VAL A 819 -18.15 33.54 -24.90
C VAL A 819 -18.48 32.46 -23.88
N PRO A 820 -18.02 32.58 -22.62
CA PRO A 820 -18.33 31.56 -21.60
C PRO A 820 -19.84 31.37 -21.41
N PHE A 821 -20.31 30.13 -21.36
CA PHE A 821 -21.71 29.78 -21.13
C PHE A 821 -21.85 28.64 -20.15
N LYS A 822 -23.04 28.50 -19.55
CA LYS A 822 -23.34 27.43 -18.63
C LYS A 822 -24.00 26.27 -19.35
N LYS A 823 -23.55 25.03 -19.07
CA LYS A 823 -24.15 23.77 -19.51
C LYS A 823 -24.50 22.93 -18.28
N GLY A 824 -25.66 22.27 -18.28
CA GLY A 824 -26.07 21.41 -17.18
C GLY A 824 -25.00 20.40 -16.80
N MET A 825 -24.79 20.11 -15.50
CA MET A 825 -23.73 19.19 -15.05
C MET A 825 -23.92 17.80 -15.69
N ASN A 826 -25.13 17.24 -15.65
CA ASN A 826 -25.41 15.93 -16.26
C ASN A 826 -25.20 15.93 -17.78
N ASP A 827 -25.63 17.00 -18.46
CA ASP A 827 -25.43 17.14 -19.93
C ASP A 827 -23.94 17.26 -20.29
N SER A 828 -23.14 17.89 -19.42
CA SER A 828 -21.70 18.00 -19.59
C SER A 828 -21.02 16.64 -19.34
N THR A 829 -21.41 15.93 -18.29
CA THR A 829 -20.90 14.60 -17.98
C THR A 829 -21.17 13.63 -19.14
N GLN A 830 -22.42 13.63 -19.64
CA GLN A 830 -22.74 12.80 -20.80
C GLN A 830 -21.96 13.19 -22.05
N MET A 831 -21.90 14.48 -22.35
CA MET A 831 -21.17 15.00 -23.52
C MET A 831 -19.69 14.58 -23.49
N PHE A 832 -19.00 14.75 -22.35
CA PHE A 832 -17.59 14.40 -22.26
C PHE A 832 -17.37 12.88 -22.27
N ALA A 833 -18.25 12.09 -21.63
CA ALA A 833 -18.20 10.64 -21.66
C ALA A 833 -18.39 10.08 -23.10
N GLU A 834 -19.32 10.65 -23.87
CA GLU A 834 -19.51 10.30 -25.29
C GLU A 834 -18.30 10.67 -26.17
N ASN A 835 -17.42 11.58 -25.69
CA ASN A 835 -16.17 11.97 -26.33
C ASN A 835 -14.92 11.34 -25.68
N GLY A 836 -15.09 10.29 -24.86
CA GLY A 836 -14.00 9.52 -24.24
C GLY A 836 -13.31 10.20 -23.05
N ASN A 837 -13.94 11.23 -22.44
CA ASN A 837 -13.39 12.00 -21.34
C ASN A 837 -11.93 12.43 -21.57
N ARG A 838 -11.65 13.04 -22.70
CA ARG A 838 -10.29 13.45 -23.09
C ARG A 838 -9.95 14.80 -22.52
N PHE A 839 -9.31 14.82 -21.36
CA PHE A 839 -8.99 16.03 -20.62
C PHE A 839 -7.48 16.21 -20.51
N ILE A 840 -7.00 17.43 -20.74
CA ILE A 840 -5.61 17.83 -20.51
C ILE A 840 -5.58 19.10 -19.68
N THR A 841 -4.69 19.14 -18.73
CA THR A 841 -4.46 20.32 -17.88
C THR A 841 -2.99 20.38 -17.45
N TYR A 842 -2.68 21.24 -16.50
CA TYR A 842 -1.36 21.34 -15.89
C TYR A 842 -1.48 21.61 -14.39
N MET A 843 -0.43 21.42 -13.65
CA MET A 843 -0.29 21.87 -12.27
C MET A 843 0.99 22.70 -12.15
N LYS A 844 0.96 23.75 -11.30
CA LYS A 844 2.14 24.58 -11.00
C LYS A 844 2.96 23.89 -9.92
N GLU A 845 4.27 23.77 -10.15
CA GLU A 845 5.24 23.25 -9.20
C GLU A 845 5.63 24.28 -8.14
#